data_f34e2dfaa3a2a32b1e594d5939019ce7
#
_entry.id   f34e2dfaa3a2a32b1e594d5939019ce7
#
_cell.length_a   1.000
_cell.length_b   1.000
_cell.length_c   1.000
_cell.angle_alpha   90.00
_cell.angle_beta   90.00
_cell.angle_gamma   90.00
#
_symmetry.space_group_name_H-M   'P 1'
#
loop_
_entity.id
_entity.type
_entity.pdbx_description
1 polymer ?
#
loop_
_entity_poly.entity_id
_entity_poly.type
_entity_poly.pdbx_seq_one_letter_code
_entity_poly.pdbx_strand_id
1 'polypeptide(L)'
;MKSKIIQITNNLVKRLLPVYLFTLLPLSASAQGIPFIRNYMPEEYHGNNINFDIETDEKGNILVANFEGLMYYDHAQWRIIRTPGITRVTVVYRASTNVIWVGGYNYFGKVVVEDNGELNIKRVSEPELFRGEVSEIYEQGPKLRFIVSTGTIYEVNDNKVKVVKEIDKDRMKLGMMDVVDIDALEKGNKELVRSDTVMTEELGHGLLSILPKNNGLKIADQNTGKSFSITDKNGLCSNNVSYMAYDEQGHLWGATTKGVFAMQVPSAYSRFTQNEGLNGEVLSIEKANGTIYVGTDDGLYRLNGQKFEHVTSVKYACWDLKGSNQELLAATAEGVFRLFPNGTAKQLSTRTTTALMEDGQNIYSGEQDGVYLMGPDGQQRRKVSGLENVRKIVKDSKGTIWLQNLYGMVWYKKKGDEIFTNYHSGKKAETMSTIVVTGNEVTVIDADDTKPFPYPLYSFADDKGVTWLTNNEGKALYRWKDGKRLGDMELLLFPLHETIIRALFVNDDQIWLGSDNGLTVIDTSVKDPMLDIHPQLFIRSVVLNSDSVLWGGFGTMPDVLPDLRDSEDDLTFTFSLNYTPIVGKTLYRYRMDDNNWSAWSTATHATFNNIPDYAHTFYVQARDAMNRQSEIVSIKFYITPPYYKQWYMYLLYTLILIAIVYAIFQLRLRRLERDKIRLEKVVKDRTAEVVKQKDEIEEKSKRLETALQELGEAQSELIRQEKMATVGKLTQGLIDRILNPLNYINNFAKLSEGLVKDIKTNINDDKEKMDPENYEDTIDVLGMLEGNLQKVGEHGQNTTRTLKAMEEMLKDRSGGIVPMNLAAIVRQDEKMLHEYYKNDIAEYGIQVIVDCPERELTIDGNAEQLSKTIMSLLGNAVYAVVKKAQRLKGFTPTVSLSVKPAADRVQVTIRDNGIGIEDTIINKVFDPFFTTKTTGEASGVGLYLSREIIQNHGGDIQAKSVKDEYSEFTFTLPINKA
;
A
#
# COMPACT_ATOMS: atom_id res chain seq x y z
N MET A 1 -4.29 54.46 38.76
CA MET A 1 -3.15 53.57 39.04
C MET A 1 -3.52 52.37 39.90
N LYS A 2 -4.21 52.48 41.03
CA LYS A 2 -4.58 51.32 41.89
C LYS A 2 -5.49 50.30 41.20
N SER A 3 -6.39 50.68 40.29
CA SER A 3 -7.29 49.74 39.60
C SER A 3 -6.62 48.90 38.47
N LYS A 4 -5.60 49.46 37.81
CA LYS A 4 -4.79 48.75 36.82
C LYS A 4 -3.81 47.75 37.43
N ILE A 5 -3.28 48.08 38.62
CA ILE A 5 -2.37 47.18 39.36
C ILE A 5 -3.17 45.97 39.88
N ILE A 6 -4.40 46.16 40.32
CA ILE A 6 -5.28 45.05 40.76
C ILE A 6 -5.67 44.18 39.58
N GLN A 7 -5.86 44.72 38.39
CA GLN A 7 -6.20 43.93 37.20
C GLN A 7 -5.00 43.14 36.67
N ILE A 8 -3.79 43.71 36.73
CA ILE A 8 -2.52 43.06 36.35
C ILE A 8 -2.15 41.97 37.36
N THR A 9 -2.30 42.27 38.68
CA THR A 9 -2.06 41.25 39.73
C THR A 9 -3.09 40.13 39.67
N ASN A 10 -4.36 40.43 39.37
CA ASN A 10 -5.37 39.38 39.17
C ASN A 10 -5.15 38.53 37.88
N ASN A 11 -4.61 39.12 36.82
CA ASN A 11 -4.27 38.34 35.61
C ASN A 11 -2.98 37.50 35.79
N LEU A 12 -1.99 38.03 36.55
CA LEU A 12 -0.79 37.27 36.90
C LEU A 12 -1.12 36.13 37.89
N VAL A 13 -1.94 36.41 38.90
CA VAL A 13 -2.41 35.40 39.85
C VAL A 13 -3.30 34.37 39.17
N LYS A 14 -4.15 34.74 38.19
CA LYS A 14 -4.93 33.79 37.38
C LYS A 14 -4.08 32.94 36.44
N ARG A 15 -2.96 33.46 35.95
CA ARG A 15 -2.02 32.71 35.07
C ARG A 15 -1.02 31.83 35.85
N LEU A 16 -0.59 32.25 37.04
CA LEU A 16 0.39 31.53 37.87
C LEU A 16 -0.23 30.63 38.94
N LEU A 17 -1.43 30.97 39.46
CA LEU A 17 -2.12 30.17 40.46
C LEU A 17 -2.41 28.73 39.99
N PRO A 18 -2.86 28.47 38.74
CA PRO A 18 -2.99 27.11 38.24
C PRO A 18 -1.67 26.32 38.24
N VAL A 19 -0.57 26.96 37.85
CA VAL A 19 0.75 26.29 37.78
C VAL A 19 1.27 25.95 39.16
N TYR A 20 1.10 26.82 40.15
CA TYR A 20 1.53 26.57 41.55
C TYR A 20 0.62 25.60 42.30
N LEU A 21 -0.69 25.59 42.01
CA LEU A 21 -1.62 24.62 42.61
C LEU A 21 -1.34 23.20 42.12
N PHE A 22 -0.91 23.05 40.87
CA PHE A 22 -0.57 21.75 40.28
C PHE A 22 0.73 21.10 40.81
N THR A 23 1.65 21.88 41.35
CA THR A 23 2.89 21.34 41.93
C THR A 23 2.76 20.82 43.37
N LEU A 24 1.62 21.08 44.02
CA LEU A 24 1.41 20.81 45.46
C LEU A 24 0.34 19.74 45.78
N LEU A 25 -0.45 19.30 44.77
CA LEU A 25 -1.45 18.28 45.01
C LEU A 25 -0.86 16.87 44.78
N PRO A 26 -1.12 15.92 45.70
CA PRO A 26 -0.79 14.53 45.41
C PRO A 26 -1.65 14.05 44.24
N LEU A 27 -0.98 13.78 43.14
CA LEU A 27 -1.58 13.30 41.89
C LEU A 27 -2.19 11.91 42.11
N SER A 28 -3.50 11.84 42.25
CA SER A 28 -4.20 10.57 41.99
C SER A 28 -4.12 10.31 40.48
N ALA A 29 -3.19 9.43 40.10
CA ALA A 29 -3.01 9.03 38.74
C ALA A 29 -4.30 8.39 38.20
N SER A 30 -4.88 8.99 37.18
CA SER A 30 -5.94 8.38 36.41
C SER A 30 -5.30 7.41 35.40
N ALA A 31 -5.95 6.31 35.16
CA ALA A 31 -5.57 5.27 34.19
C ALA A 31 -5.72 5.79 32.72
N GLN A 32 -4.97 6.83 32.39
CA GLN A 32 -4.96 7.38 31.05
C GLN A 32 -3.64 6.99 30.37
N GLY A 33 -3.74 6.29 29.24
CA GLY A 33 -2.59 5.95 28.41
C GLY A 33 -1.95 7.19 27.77
N ILE A 34 -0.89 6.97 27.04
CA ILE A 34 -0.22 8.03 26.29
C ILE A 34 -0.99 8.28 24.99
N PRO A 35 -1.28 9.52 24.61
CA PRO A 35 -1.85 9.86 23.30
C PRO A 35 -0.99 9.30 22.18
N PHE A 36 -1.58 9.04 21.03
CA PHE A 36 -0.83 8.69 19.84
C PHE A 36 0.04 9.87 19.40
N ILE A 37 1.31 9.59 19.14
CA ILE A 37 2.31 10.59 18.73
C ILE A 37 2.92 10.12 17.41
N ARG A 38 2.98 11.05 16.46
CA ARG A 38 3.72 10.86 15.21
C ARG A 38 4.98 11.71 15.26
N ASN A 39 6.13 11.08 15.09
CA ASN A 39 7.40 11.75 14.95
C ASN A 39 7.80 11.79 13.48
N TYR A 40 8.23 12.96 13.02
CA TYR A 40 8.78 13.20 11.70
C TYR A 40 10.28 13.40 11.86
N MET A 41 11.05 12.50 11.28
CA MET A 41 12.50 12.48 11.43
C MET A 41 13.20 13.16 10.23
N PRO A 42 14.48 13.53 10.33
CA PRO A 42 15.23 14.17 9.24
C PRO A 42 15.19 13.41 7.91
N GLU A 43 15.13 12.09 7.97
CA GLU A 43 15.04 11.21 6.79
C GLU A 43 13.71 11.39 6.06
N GLU A 44 12.65 11.79 6.75
CA GLU A 44 11.33 12.03 6.19
C GLU A 44 11.20 13.45 5.62
N TYR A 45 11.71 14.46 6.32
CA TYR A 45 11.58 15.86 5.89
C TYR A 45 12.82 16.38 5.15
N HIS A 46 13.90 15.59 5.01
CA HIS A 46 15.13 15.91 4.26
C HIS A 46 15.81 17.22 4.68
N GLY A 47 15.67 17.60 5.94
CA GLY A 47 16.27 18.79 6.54
C GLY A 47 17.20 18.45 7.69
N ASN A 48 17.72 19.49 8.36
CA ASN A 48 18.56 19.30 9.54
C ASN A 48 17.74 18.82 10.73
N ASN A 49 18.34 18.07 11.64
CA ASN A 49 17.69 17.58 12.86
C ASN A 49 17.30 18.68 13.86
N ILE A 50 17.92 19.87 13.77
CA ILE A 50 17.67 20.98 14.72
C ILE A 50 16.54 21.84 14.20
N ASN A 51 15.42 21.83 14.94
CA ASN A 51 14.25 22.65 14.69
C ASN A 51 14.12 23.65 15.86
N PHE A 52 13.92 24.92 15.54
CA PHE A 52 13.96 26.01 16.51
C PHE A 52 12.56 26.48 16.92
N ASP A 53 11.64 26.56 15.96
CA ASP A 53 10.31 27.11 16.13
C ASP A 53 9.31 26.44 15.19
N ILE A 54 8.02 26.56 15.48
CA ILE A 54 6.95 25.92 14.70
C ILE A 54 5.69 26.79 14.75
N GLU A 55 5.02 26.92 13.60
CA GLU A 55 3.81 27.71 13.43
C GLU A 55 2.86 27.01 12.45
N THR A 56 1.60 27.41 12.43
CA THR A 56 0.59 26.91 11.47
C THR A 56 0.09 28.05 10.60
N ASP A 57 -0.17 27.77 9.31
CA ASP A 57 -0.82 28.74 8.45
C ASP A 57 -2.35 28.66 8.55
N GLU A 58 -3.07 29.55 7.85
CA GLU A 58 -4.53 29.57 7.82
C GLU A 58 -5.20 28.34 7.21
N LYS A 59 -4.45 27.52 6.43
CA LYS A 59 -4.91 26.28 5.79
C LYS A 59 -4.55 25.04 6.60
N GLY A 60 -3.99 25.21 7.80
CA GLY A 60 -3.56 24.11 8.67
C GLY A 60 -2.20 23.52 8.29
N ASN A 61 -1.46 24.10 7.34
CA ASN A 61 -0.12 23.61 7.01
C ASN A 61 0.89 23.99 8.10
N ILE A 62 1.94 23.21 8.24
CA ILE A 62 2.92 23.34 9.31
C ILE A 62 4.19 23.97 8.77
N LEU A 63 4.64 24.99 9.47
CA LEU A 63 5.86 25.75 9.17
C LEU A 63 6.85 25.53 10.30
N VAL A 64 8.05 25.09 10.00
CA VAL A 64 9.09 24.80 11.00
C VAL A 64 10.35 25.57 10.69
N ALA A 65 10.80 26.37 11.63
CA ALA A 65 12.11 27.04 11.55
C ALA A 65 13.21 25.99 11.75
N ASN A 66 13.99 25.73 10.73
CA ASN A 66 15.02 24.71 10.70
C ASN A 66 16.39 25.28 10.38
N PHE A 67 17.45 24.54 10.72
CA PHE A 67 18.83 24.96 10.47
C PHE A 67 19.15 25.16 8.96
N GLU A 68 18.41 24.50 8.05
CA GLU A 68 18.59 24.65 6.59
C GLU A 68 17.64 25.64 5.93
N GLY A 69 16.68 26.19 6.66
CA GLY A 69 15.68 27.13 6.13
C GLY A 69 14.34 27.02 6.81
N LEU A 70 13.29 27.43 6.10
CA LEU A 70 11.91 27.21 6.52
C LEU A 70 11.42 25.88 5.96
N MET A 71 11.17 24.90 6.81
CA MET A 71 10.48 23.70 6.40
C MET A 71 8.97 23.92 6.37
N TYR A 72 8.34 23.29 5.43
CA TYR A 72 6.92 23.39 5.20
C TYR A 72 6.31 22.00 4.97
N TYR A 73 5.25 21.67 5.69
CA TYR A 73 4.50 20.43 5.56
C TYR A 73 3.05 20.70 5.15
N ASP A 74 2.65 20.20 4.01
CA ASP A 74 1.33 20.37 3.42
C ASP A 74 0.41 19.14 3.61
N HIS A 75 0.73 18.28 4.58
CA HIS A 75 0.05 17.01 4.85
C HIS A 75 0.21 15.93 3.75
N ALA A 76 0.88 16.26 2.64
CA ALA A 76 1.30 15.33 1.62
C ALA A 76 2.81 15.09 1.67
N GLN A 77 3.58 16.16 1.78
CA GLN A 77 5.04 16.12 1.71
C GLN A 77 5.68 17.28 2.47
N TRP A 78 6.92 17.08 2.89
CA TRP A 78 7.77 18.11 3.44
C TRP A 78 8.54 18.81 2.31
N ARG A 79 8.72 20.13 2.43
CA ARG A 79 9.55 20.96 1.54
C ARG A 79 10.37 21.91 2.35
N ILE A 80 11.56 22.28 1.83
CA ILE A 80 12.44 23.27 2.46
C ILE A 80 12.51 24.50 1.55
N ILE A 81 12.11 25.65 2.10
CA ILE A 81 12.26 26.94 1.47
C ILE A 81 13.53 27.56 2.03
N ARG A 82 14.57 27.62 1.18
CA ARG A 82 15.86 28.19 1.59
C ARG A 82 15.80 29.71 1.62
N THR A 83 16.42 30.28 2.63
CA THR A 83 16.56 31.76 2.73
C THR A 83 17.55 32.26 1.68
N PRO A 84 17.35 33.49 1.15
CA PRO A 84 18.39 34.16 0.34
C PRO A 84 19.68 34.31 1.15
N GLY A 85 20.73 33.59 0.74
CA GLY A 85 22.04 33.55 1.43
C GLY A 85 22.25 32.27 2.28
N ILE A 86 21.35 31.31 2.18
CA ILE A 86 21.47 29.95 2.82
C ILE A 86 21.77 30.09 4.32
N THR A 87 20.92 30.78 5.03
CA THR A 87 21.02 30.98 6.48
C THR A 87 19.93 30.18 7.18
N ARG A 88 20.21 29.73 8.41
CA ARG A 88 19.19 29.05 9.23
C ARG A 88 18.04 30.00 9.55
N VAL A 89 16.84 29.44 9.66
CA VAL A 89 15.66 30.10 10.21
C VAL A 89 15.52 29.69 11.66
N THR A 90 15.41 30.65 12.56
CA THR A 90 15.32 30.42 14.01
C THR A 90 13.94 30.74 14.56
N VAL A 91 13.18 31.60 13.89
CA VAL A 91 11.82 31.97 14.29
C VAL A 91 10.93 32.01 13.05
N VAL A 92 9.73 31.47 13.17
CA VAL A 92 8.62 31.63 12.23
C VAL A 92 7.43 32.23 12.97
N TYR A 93 6.77 33.22 12.37
CA TYR A 93 5.68 33.94 13.02
C TYR A 93 4.56 34.27 12.04
N ARG A 94 3.33 33.93 12.39
CA ARG A 94 2.14 34.29 11.63
C ARG A 94 1.56 35.58 12.19
N ALA A 95 1.66 36.64 11.42
CA ALA A 95 1.08 37.93 11.77
C ALA A 95 -0.45 37.89 11.76
N SER A 96 -1.09 38.80 12.47
CA SER A 96 -2.56 38.97 12.49
C SER A 96 -3.18 39.20 11.10
N THR A 97 -2.35 39.61 10.12
CA THR A 97 -2.70 39.72 8.69
C THR A 97 -2.53 38.43 7.91
N ASN A 98 -2.27 37.31 8.56
CA ASN A 98 -1.92 36.00 7.96
C ASN A 98 -0.63 35.98 7.13
N VAL A 99 0.19 37.03 7.17
CA VAL A 99 1.51 37.03 6.56
C VAL A 99 2.48 36.25 7.43
N ILE A 100 3.18 35.28 6.87
CA ILE A 100 4.21 34.53 7.57
C ILE A 100 5.54 35.29 7.49
N TRP A 101 6.15 35.49 8.64
CA TRP A 101 7.45 36.12 8.79
C TRP A 101 8.45 35.09 9.30
N VAL A 102 9.68 35.21 8.83
CA VAL A 102 10.80 34.35 9.24
C VAL A 102 11.98 35.19 9.69
N GLY A 103 12.61 34.76 10.75
CA GLY A 103 13.82 35.31 11.30
C GLY A 103 14.94 34.28 11.38
N GLY A 104 16.17 34.72 11.22
CA GLY A 104 17.35 33.85 11.31
C GLY A 104 18.62 34.67 11.59
N TYR A 105 19.77 34.09 11.31
CA TYR A 105 21.07 34.76 11.55
C TYR A 105 21.34 35.84 10.51
N ASN A 106 21.44 37.08 10.96
CA ASN A 106 21.62 38.31 10.14
C ASN A 106 20.55 38.48 9.05
N TYR A 107 19.36 37.93 9.30
CA TYR A 107 18.32 37.86 8.30
C TYR A 107 16.94 37.86 8.90
N PHE A 108 15.99 38.59 8.31
CA PHE A 108 14.56 38.34 8.42
C PHE A 108 13.85 38.72 7.12
N GLY A 109 12.73 38.10 6.88
CA GLY A 109 11.95 38.29 5.68
C GLY A 109 10.52 37.80 5.85
N LYS A 110 9.75 37.93 4.81
CA LYS A 110 8.37 37.41 4.73
C LYS A 110 8.25 36.35 3.66
N VAL A 111 7.41 35.36 3.92
CA VAL A 111 7.02 34.37 2.92
C VAL A 111 6.09 35.05 1.93
N VAL A 112 6.34 34.86 0.66
CA VAL A 112 5.55 35.36 -0.47
C VAL A 112 5.15 34.18 -1.37
N VAL A 113 4.01 34.33 -2.02
CA VAL A 113 3.55 33.38 -3.01
C VAL A 113 3.96 33.90 -4.40
N GLU A 114 4.67 33.10 -5.16
CA GLU A 114 5.05 33.39 -6.54
C GLU A 114 3.84 33.17 -7.48
N ASP A 115 3.94 33.63 -8.74
CA ASP A 115 2.87 33.56 -9.72
C ASP A 115 2.44 32.12 -10.04
N ASN A 116 3.36 31.17 -9.94
CA ASN A 116 3.08 29.72 -10.11
C ASN A 116 2.55 29.05 -8.83
N GLY A 117 2.29 29.80 -7.76
CA GLY A 117 1.81 29.28 -6.50
C GLY A 117 2.87 28.62 -5.61
N GLU A 118 4.16 28.77 -5.90
CA GLU A 118 5.23 28.35 -4.99
C GLU A 118 5.46 29.38 -3.89
N LEU A 119 6.00 28.90 -2.76
CA LEU A 119 6.44 29.76 -1.69
C LEU A 119 7.89 30.17 -1.87
N ASN A 120 8.16 31.44 -1.64
CA ASN A 120 9.51 32.00 -1.59
C ASN A 120 9.67 32.89 -0.36
N ILE A 121 10.89 33.14 0.07
CA ILE A 121 11.17 34.05 1.17
C ILE A 121 11.78 35.32 0.64
N LYS A 122 11.05 36.43 0.77
CA LYS A 122 11.52 37.74 0.38
C LYS A 122 12.18 38.42 1.57
N ARG A 123 13.49 38.73 1.45
CA ARG A 123 14.24 39.46 2.47
C ARG A 123 13.67 40.86 2.66
N VAL A 124 13.50 41.25 3.91
CA VAL A 124 13.09 42.61 4.33
C VAL A 124 14.23 43.31 5.10
N SER A 125 15.06 42.54 5.82
CA SER A 125 16.21 43.05 6.55
C SER A 125 17.26 43.64 5.61
N GLU A 126 17.79 44.82 5.94
CA GLU A 126 18.89 45.45 5.24
C GLU A 126 20.22 44.81 5.68
N PRO A 127 21.03 44.23 4.77
CA PRO A 127 22.22 43.46 5.15
C PRO A 127 23.27 44.26 5.95
N GLU A 128 23.30 45.57 5.79
CA GLU A 128 24.26 46.43 6.46
C GLU A 128 23.82 46.86 7.86
N LEU A 129 22.50 46.99 8.10
CA LEU A 129 21.91 47.46 9.34
C LEU A 129 21.54 46.34 10.29
N PHE A 130 21.14 45.16 9.78
CA PHE A 130 20.66 44.07 10.58
C PHE A 130 21.76 43.10 10.98
N ARG A 131 22.02 42.98 12.29
CA ARG A 131 23.04 42.09 12.85
C ARG A 131 22.48 41.29 14.02
N GLY A 132 22.85 40.04 14.08
CA GLY A 132 22.46 39.12 15.14
C GLY A 132 21.46 38.05 14.68
N GLU A 133 21.11 37.16 15.56
CA GLU A 133 20.14 36.11 15.33
C GLU A 133 18.79 36.54 15.87
N VAL A 134 17.72 36.37 15.09
CA VAL A 134 16.35 36.65 15.56
C VAL A 134 16.02 35.63 16.61
N SER A 135 15.62 36.10 17.78
CA SER A 135 15.16 35.25 18.90
C SER A 135 13.65 35.28 19.06
N GLU A 136 12.99 36.34 18.61
CA GLU A 136 11.55 36.47 18.73
C GLU A 136 10.98 37.46 17.72
N ILE A 137 9.76 37.23 17.27
CA ILE A 137 8.96 38.12 16.42
C ILE A 137 7.61 38.32 17.08
N TYR A 138 7.14 39.54 17.21
CA TYR A 138 5.84 39.85 17.79
C TYR A 138 5.21 41.14 17.22
N GLU A 139 3.88 41.23 17.33
CA GLU A 139 3.14 42.41 16.91
C GLU A 139 2.87 43.36 18.11
N GLN A 140 3.08 44.63 17.89
CA GLN A 140 2.61 45.68 18.79
C GLN A 140 1.74 46.71 18.05
N GLY A 141 0.43 46.52 18.11
CA GLY A 141 -0.52 47.24 17.26
C GLY A 141 -0.26 46.85 15.78
N PRO A 142 -0.17 47.82 14.84
CA PRO A 142 0.05 47.53 13.45
C PRO A 142 1.54 47.29 13.10
N LYS A 143 2.42 47.28 14.08
CA LYS A 143 3.88 47.23 13.89
C LYS A 143 4.41 45.87 14.28
N LEU A 144 5.28 45.34 13.42
CA LEU A 144 5.97 44.08 13.67
C LEU A 144 7.35 44.35 14.26
N ARG A 145 7.73 43.61 15.29
CA ARG A 145 9.00 43.77 15.99
C ARG A 145 9.81 42.50 16.01
N PHE A 146 11.12 42.64 15.82
CA PHE A 146 12.09 41.58 15.80
C PHE A 146 13.12 41.81 16.92
N ILE A 147 13.20 40.89 17.85
CA ILE A 147 14.24 40.86 18.85
C ILE A 147 15.39 40.02 18.37
N VAL A 148 16.61 40.53 18.50
CA VAL A 148 17.81 39.77 18.11
C VAL A 148 18.69 39.46 19.31
N SER A 149 19.50 38.43 19.18
CA SER A 149 20.45 37.95 20.20
C SER A 149 21.46 38.99 20.68
N THR A 150 21.65 40.08 19.93
CA THR A 150 22.49 41.21 20.32
C THR A 150 21.82 42.17 21.28
N GLY A 151 20.52 42.01 21.55
CA GLY A 151 19.74 42.92 22.40
C GLY A 151 19.08 44.07 21.64
N THR A 152 19.13 44.05 20.32
CA THR A 152 18.53 45.13 19.53
C THR A 152 17.10 44.73 19.14
N ILE A 153 16.16 45.68 19.22
CA ILE A 153 14.80 45.55 18.73
C ILE A 153 14.64 46.34 17.45
N TYR A 154 14.28 45.63 16.38
CA TYR A 154 13.95 46.22 15.11
C TYR A 154 12.42 46.29 14.95
N GLU A 155 11.91 47.39 14.42
CA GLU A 155 10.50 47.59 14.08
C GLU A 155 10.34 47.70 12.58
N VAL A 156 9.41 46.95 12.05
CA VAL A 156 9.04 46.97 10.63
C VAL A 156 7.67 47.58 10.46
N ASN A 157 7.59 48.64 9.62
CA ASN A 157 6.32 49.22 9.20
C ASN A 157 6.40 49.49 7.70
N ASP A 158 5.47 49.03 6.89
CA ASP A 158 5.43 49.16 5.43
C ASP A 158 6.76 48.81 4.74
N ASN A 159 7.40 47.70 5.13
CA ASN A 159 8.72 47.22 4.69
C ASN A 159 9.90 48.16 5.01
N LYS A 160 9.72 49.21 5.84
CA LYS A 160 10.79 50.05 6.36
C LYS A 160 11.23 49.54 7.72
N VAL A 161 12.53 49.31 7.85
CA VAL A 161 13.16 48.80 9.07
C VAL A 161 13.77 49.95 9.86
N LYS A 162 13.52 50.00 11.14
CA LYS A 162 14.22 50.93 12.03
C LYS A 162 14.59 50.26 13.36
N VAL A 163 15.69 50.67 13.95
CA VAL A 163 16.06 50.30 15.32
C VAL A 163 15.21 51.12 16.29
N VAL A 164 14.53 50.40 17.21
CA VAL A 164 13.65 51.05 18.19
C VAL A 164 14.33 51.15 19.56
N LYS A 165 15.09 50.15 19.95
CA LYS A 165 15.74 50.08 21.25
C LYS A 165 16.91 49.11 21.22
N GLU A 166 17.96 49.44 21.96
CA GLU A 166 19.01 48.48 22.32
C GLU A 166 18.84 48.06 23.77
N ILE A 167 18.81 46.79 24.04
CA ILE A 167 18.71 46.22 25.39
C ILE A 167 20.14 46.00 25.88
N ASP A 168 20.37 46.36 27.18
CA ASP A 168 21.68 46.23 27.82
C ASP A 168 22.17 44.79 27.79
N LYS A 169 23.36 44.54 27.20
CA LYS A 169 23.95 43.20 27.01
C LYS A 169 24.13 42.38 28.28
N ASP A 170 24.26 43.03 29.43
CA ASP A 170 24.41 42.35 30.73
C ASP A 170 23.10 41.70 31.22
N ARG A 171 21.95 42.07 30.64
CA ARG A 171 20.64 41.46 30.90
C ARG A 171 20.36 40.25 30.01
N MET A 172 21.10 40.07 28.92
CA MET A 172 20.91 38.94 27.96
C MET A 172 21.75 37.71 28.26
N LYS A 173 22.43 37.59 29.38
CA LYS A 173 23.15 36.37 29.81
C LYS A 173 22.26 35.21 30.21
N LEU A 174 20.96 35.32 29.94
CA LEU A 174 20.00 34.24 30.01
C LEU A 174 20.02 33.47 28.67
N GLY A 175 20.25 32.18 28.76
CA GLY A 175 20.40 31.34 27.57
C GLY A 175 19.22 31.41 26.62
N MET A 176 19.42 31.03 25.38
CA MET A 176 18.53 31.09 24.21
C MET A 176 17.11 30.58 24.38
N MET A 177 16.67 30.21 25.57
CA MET A 177 15.38 29.61 25.88
C MET A 177 14.71 30.13 27.19
N ASP A 178 15.13 31.26 27.72
CA ASP A 178 14.40 31.82 28.83
C ASP A 178 13.27 32.71 28.29
N VAL A 179 12.03 32.46 28.70
CA VAL A 179 10.89 33.35 28.40
C VAL A 179 11.21 34.76 28.85
N VAL A 180 11.46 35.62 27.88
CA VAL A 180 11.66 37.04 28.15
C VAL A 180 10.29 37.71 28.21
N ASP A 181 9.84 38.10 29.40
CA ASP A 181 8.69 39.03 29.54
C ASP A 181 9.05 40.36 28.90
N ILE A 182 8.67 40.52 27.63
CA ILE A 182 8.97 41.71 26.81
C ILE A 182 8.36 42.97 27.45
N ASP A 183 7.17 42.86 28.01
CA ASP A 183 6.50 43.98 28.74
C ASP A 183 7.29 44.36 29.98
N ALA A 184 7.92 43.42 30.66
CA ALA A 184 8.76 43.66 31.83
C ALA A 184 10.11 44.29 31.43
N LEU A 185 10.70 43.84 30.29
CA LEU A 185 11.92 44.43 29.74
C LEU A 185 11.71 45.87 29.25
N GLU A 186 10.63 46.15 28.55
CA GLU A 186 10.28 47.48 28.08
C GLU A 186 10.00 48.47 29.23
N LYS A 187 9.48 47.96 30.38
CA LYS A 187 9.19 48.76 31.58
C LYS A 187 10.35 48.85 32.55
N GLY A 188 11.49 48.20 32.27
CA GLY A 188 12.70 48.27 33.10
C GLY A 188 12.65 47.45 34.39
N ASN A 189 11.76 46.47 34.52
CA ASN A 189 11.65 45.59 35.67
C ASN A 189 12.82 44.62 35.77
N LYS A 190 13.46 44.53 36.95
CA LYS A 190 14.73 43.81 37.18
C LYS A 190 14.59 42.33 37.57
N GLU A 191 13.39 41.84 37.85
CA GLU A 191 13.20 40.46 38.26
C GLU A 191 12.66 39.60 37.11
N LEU A 192 13.58 38.90 36.45
CA LEU A 192 13.25 37.75 35.60
C LEU A 192 12.95 36.57 36.52
N VAL A 193 11.69 36.16 36.56
CA VAL A 193 11.30 34.93 37.25
C VAL A 193 11.89 33.74 36.46
N ARG A 194 12.93 33.11 36.97
CA ARG A 194 13.42 31.83 36.51
C ARG A 194 12.34 30.78 36.82
N SER A 195 11.56 30.47 35.82
CA SER A 195 10.65 29.34 35.83
C SER A 195 11.36 28.15 35.15
N ASP A 196 11.20 26.93 35.72
CA ASP A 196 11.59 25.70 35.04
C ASP A 196 10.69 25.39 33.82
N THR A 197 9.66 26.21 33.61
CA THR A 197 8.73 26.13 32.46
C THR A 197 9.15 27.16 31.42
N VAL A 198 9.39 26.68 30.18
CA VAL A 198 9.79 27.52 29.05
C VAL A 198 8.57 28.12 28.36
N MET A 199 7.51 27.34 28.20
CA MET A 199 6.32 27.71 27.43
C MET A 199 5.07 27.03 28.00
N THR A 200 3.93 27.65 27.81
CA THR A 200 2.60 27.06 28.07
C THR A 200 1.68 27.40 26.91
N GLU A 201 0.87 26.43 26.47
CA GLU A 201 -0.11 26.60 25.38
C GLU A 201 -1.48 26.09 25.84
N GLU A 202 -2.54 26.88 25.64
CA GLU A 202 -3.91 26.44 25.90
C GLU A 202 -4.44 25.60 24.74
N LEU A 203 -4.81 24.36 25.05
CA LEU A 203 -5.28 23.38 24.04
C LEU A 203 -6.82 23.34 23.95
N GLY A 204 -7.50 24.26 24.57
CA GLY A 204 -8.96 24.26 24.69
C GLY A 204 -9.48 23.24 25.73
N HIS A 205 -10.77 23.24 25.98
CA HIS A 205 -11.47 22.37 26.95
C HIS A 205 -10.86 22.27 28.35
N GLY A 206 -10.07 23.32 28.77
CA GLY A 206 -9.36 23.31 30.06
C GLY A 206 -8.06 22.51 30.07
N LEU A 207 -7.56 22.09 28.91
CA LEU A 207 -6.24 21.47 28.80
C LEU A 207 -5.16 22.53 28.57
N LEU A 208 -4.01 22.29 29.18
CA LEU A 208 -2.82 23.12 29.07
C LEU A 208 -1.62 22.25 28.77
N SER A 209 -0.88 22.58 27.75
CA SER A 209 0.47 22.02 27.53
C SER A 209 1.49 22.87 28.30
N ILE A 210 2.43 22.21 28.92
CA ILE A 210 3.51 22.83 29.70
C ILE A 210 4.81 22.25 29.18
N LEU A 211 5.72 23.12 28.76
CA LEU A 211 7.05 22.74 28.25
C LEU A 211 8.08 23.04 29.36
N PRO A 212 8.51 22.02 30.13
CA PRO A 212 9.61 22.13 31.06
C PRO A 212 10.94 22.08 30.33
N LYS A 213 11.97 22.72 30.87
CA LYS A 213 13.30 22.77 30.26
C LYS A 213 13.92 21.35 30.17
N ASN A 214 14.21 20.88 28.93
CA ASN A 214 14.85 19.59 28.65
C ASN A 214 14.19 18.35 29.28
N ASN A 215 12.91 18.39 29.54
CA ASN A 215 12.20 17.30 30.22
C ASN A 215 10.92 16.86 29.48
N GLY A 216 10.95 16.96 28.17
CA GLY A 216 9.82 16.58 27.30
C GLY A 216 8.65 17.55 27.43
N LEU A 217 7.44 17.03 27.48
CA LEU A 217 6.19 17.76 27.49
C LEU A 217 5.29 17.25 28.63
N LYS A 218 4.55 18.17 29.25
CA LYS A 218 3.52 17.84 30.24
C LYS A 218 2.17 18.39 29.77
N ILE A 219 1.14 17.55 29.77
CA ILE A 219 -0.25 17.97 29.55
C ILE A 219 -0.95 17.95 30.88
N ALA A 220 -1.69 19.03 31.18
CA ALA A 220 -2.43 19.19 32.42
C ALA A 220 -3.89 19.56 32.11
N ASP A 221 -4.81 18.90 32.77
CA ASP A 221 -6.24 19.22 32.74
C ASP A 221 -6.57 20.12 33.96
N GLN A 222 -6.90 21.37 33.70
CA GLN A 222 -7.23 22.37 34.73
C GLN A 222 -8.54 22.06 35.45
N ASN A 223 -9.47 21.31 34.80
CA ASN A 223 -10.78 20.99 35.37
C ASN A 223 -10.66 19.84 36.37
N THR A 224 -9.83 18.84 36.07
CA THR A 224 -9.70 17.63 36.91
C THR A 224 -8.46 17.64 37.81
N GLY A 225 -7.52 18.55 37.59
CA GLY A 225 -6.22 18.59 38.25
C GLY A 225 -5.25 17.46 37.80
N LYS A 226 -5.61 16.67 36.82
CA LYS A 226 -4.79 15.57 36.36
C LYS A 226 -3.74 16.05 35.38
N SER A 227 -2.58 15.38 35.35
CA SER A 227 -1.56 15.68 34.36
C SER A 227 -0.74 14.44 34.04
N PHE A 228 -0.18 14.42 32.83
CA PHE A 228 0.75 13.38 32.40
C PHE A 228 1.93 14.00 31.66
N SER A 229 3.06 13.32 31.72
CA SER A 229 4.30 13.75 31.08
C SER A 229 4.66 12.81 29.93
N ILE A 230 5.10 13.40 28.84
CA ILE A 230 5.53 12.72 27.63
C ILE A 230 7.00 13.05 27.39
N THR A 231 7.80 12.03 27.23
CA THR A 231 9.26 12.09 27.08
C THR A 231 9.72 11.18 25.93
N ASP A 232 10.99 11.17 25.62
CA ASP A 232 11.61 10.22 24.67
C ASP A 232 11.40 8.76 25.08
N LYS A 233 11.17 8.48 26.36
CA LYS A 233 10.90 7.12 26.87
C LYS A 233 9.50 6.62 26.59
N ASN A 234 8.58 7.53 26.28
CA ASN A 234 7.18 7.17 26.04
C ASN A 234 6.57 7.86 24.80
N GLY A 235 7.41 8.21 23.82
CA GLY A 235 6.94 8.49 22.48
C GLY A 235 7.45 9.75 21.78
N LEU A 236 8.10 10.70 22.47
CA LEU A 236 8.71 11.85 21.80
C LEU A 236 10.01 11.46 21.11
N CYS A 237 10.32 12.09 19.99
CA CYS A 237 11.63 11.96 19.34
C CYS A 237 12.76 12.60 20.15
N SER A 238 12.46 13.55 21.05
CA SER A 238 13.43 14.22 21.92
C SER A 238 12.79 14.85 23.14
N ASN A 239 13.47 14.82 24.28
CA ASN A 239 13.10 15.61 25.46
C ASN A 239 13.39 17.09 25.33
N ASN A 240 14.20 17.48 24.34
CA ASN A 240 14.56 18.87 24.09
C ASN A 240 13.61 19.45 23.03
N VAL A 241 12.43 19.89 23.48
CA VAL A 241 11.41 20.56 22.66
C VAL A 241 11.75 22.06 22.66
N SER A 242 11.89 22.62 21.47
CA SER A 242 12.23 24.04 21.28
C SER A 242 10.99 24.94 21.33
N TYR A 243 9.94 24.54 20.63
CA TYR A 243 8.69 25.29 20.55
C TYR A 243 7.50 24.38 20.26
N MET A 244 6.29 24.89 20.48
CA MET A 244 5.03 24.17 20.23
C MET A 244 4.03 25.09 19.54
N ALA A 245 3.19 24.51 18.67
CA ALA A 245 2.03 25.18 18.08
C ALA A 245 0.81 24.27 18.16
N TYR A 246 -0.34 24.85 18.43
CA TYR A 246 -1.60 24.13 18.46
C TYR A 246 -2.45 24.56 17.26
N ASP A 247 -2.88 23.58 16.44
CA ASP A 247 -3.65 23.87 15.25
C ASP A 247 -5.18 23.86 15.53
N GLU A 248 -5.95 24.37 14.57
CA GLU A 248 -7.41 24.40 14.65
C GLU A 248 -8.06 23.00 14.59
N GLN A 249 -7.29 21.98 14.19
CA GLN A 249 -7.71 20.61 14.08
C GLN A 249 -7.51 19.79 15.37
N GLY A 250 -6.93 20.42 16.39
CA GLY A 250 -6.69 19.79 17.67
C GLY A 250 -5.37 19.04 17.77
N HIS A 251 -4.42 19.30 16.87
CA HIS A 251 -3.09 18.72 16.98
C HIS A 251 -2.13 19.70 17.67
N LEU A 252 -1.38 19.18 18.61
CA LEU A 252 -0.22 19.84 19.19
C LEU A 252 1.03 19.42 18.42
N TRP A 253 1.64 20.38 17.76
CA TRP A 253 2.89 20.21 17.04
C TRP A 253 4.06 20.70 17.87
N GLY A 254 5.21 20.04 17.75
CA GLY A 254 6.40 20.46 18.48
C GLY A 254 7.67 20.33 17.67
N ALA A 255 8.44 21.41 17.64
CA ALA A 255 9.80 21.47 17.11
C ALA A 255 10.79 20.95 18.13
N THR A 256 11.69 20.04 17.76
CA THR A 256 12.70 19.48 18.66
C THR A 256 14.09 19.49 18.03
N THR A 257 15.10 19.17 18.84
CA THR A 257 16.49 19.06 18.36
C THR A 257 16.79 17.76 17.61
N LYS A 258 15.80 16.86 17.43
CA LYS A 258 15.98 15.58 16.70
C LYS A 258 14.92 15.35 15.63
N GLY A 259 13.86 16.13 15.61
CA GLY A 259 12.74 15.93 14.69
C GLY A 259 11.59 16.89 15.03
N VAL A 260 10.44 16.64 14.42
CA VAL A 260 9.16 17.31 14.69
C VAL A 260 8.18 16.25 15.15
N PHE A 261 7.39 16.53 16.18
CA PHE A 261 6.32 15.63 16.57
C PHE A 261 4.94 16.27 16.38
N ALA A 262 3.94 15.44 16.18
CA ALA A 262 2.54 15.81 16.22
C ALA A 262 1.77 14.86 17.12
N MET A 263 0.85 15.38 17.93
CA MET A 263 -0.06 14.60 18.75
C MET A 263 -1.43 15.23 18.77
N GLN A 264 -2.48 14.43 18.90
CA GLN A 264 -3.83 14.95 19.05
C GLN A 264 -4.17 15.13 20.53
N VAL A 265 -4.58 16.32 20.92
CA VAL A 265 -4.93 16.67 22.30
C VAL A 265 -6.00 17.77 22.30
N PRO A 266 -7.19 17.53 22.89
CA PRO A 266 -7.64 16.29 23.51
C PRO A 266 -7.82 15.17 22.46
N SER A 267 -7.62 13.94 22.86
CA SER A 267 -7.85 12.78 22.02
C SER A 267 -8.67 11.73 22.75
N ALA A 268 -9.65 11.19 22.08
CA ALA A 268 -10.39 10.02 22.57
C ALA A 268 -9.49 8.77 22.64
N TYR A 269 -8.36 8.75 21.93
CA TYR A 269 -7.49 7.60 21.84
C TYR A 269 -6.23 7.76 22.67
N SER A 270 -5.89 6.71 23.41
CA SER A 270 -4.60 6.58 24.08
C SER A 270 -4.09 5.13 23.96
N ARG A 271 -2.80 4.93 24.18
CA ARG A 271 -2.18 3.61 24.05
C ARG A 271 -1.27 3.30 25.22
N PHE A 272 -1.06 2.01 25.44
CA PHE A 272 -0.01 1.47 26.28
C PHE A 272 0.81 0.46 25.46
N THR A 273 2.11 0.64 25.48
CA THR A 273 3.08 -0.17 24.76
C THR A 273 4.21 -0.59 25.71
N GLN A 274 5.26 -1.12 25.17
CA GLN A 274 6.47 -1.45 25.96
C GLN A 274 7.03 -0.25 26.74
N ASN A 275 6.89 0.96 26.21
CA ASN A 275 7.33 2.18 26.88
C ASN A 275 6.56 2.46 28.18
N GLU A 276 5.29 2.07 28.23
CA GLU A 276 4.45 2.13 29.41
C GLU A 276 4.49 0.84 30.22
N GLY A 277 5.45 -0.05 29.92
CA GLY A 277 5.71 -1.30 30.62
C GLY A 277 4.86 -2.49 30.19
N LEU A 278 4.11 -2.40 29.08
CA LEU A 278 3.29 -3.49 28.55
C LEU A 278 3.99 -4.17 27.39
N ASN A 279 4.52 -5.36 27.61
CA ASN A 279 5.19 -6.16 26.59
C ASN A 279 4.25 -7.22 25.99
N GLY A 280 4.49 -7.54 24.73
CA GLY A 280 3.80 -8.61 24.01
C GLY A 280 2.45 -8.26 23.43
N GLU A 281 1.87 -9.22 22.70
CA GLU A 281 0.52 -9.13 22.14
C GLU A 281 -0.51 -9.22 23.25
N VAL A 282 -1.51 -8.33 23.24
CA VAL A 282 -2.58 -8.35 24.23
C VAL A 282 -3.64 -9.38 23.85
N LEU A 283 -3.79 -10.41 24.67
CA LEU A 283 -4.67 -11.56 24.45
C LEU A 283 -5.94 -11.52 25.29
N SER A 284 -5.89 -10.89 26.47
CA SER A 284 -7.02 -10.78 27.38
C SER A 284 -6.94 -9.53 28.23
N ILE A 285 -8.10 -8.99 28.62
CA ILE A 285 -8.21 -7.79 29.47
C ILE A 285 -9.33 -8.04 30.47
N GLU A 286 -9.08 -7.74 31.74
CA GLU A 286 -10.09 -7.93 32.78
C GLU A 286 -9.87 -6.95 33.95
N LYS A 287 -10.93 -6.58 34.64
CA LYS A 287 -10.88 -5.76 35.84
C LYS A 287 -11.15 -6.62 37.09
N ALA A 288 -10.22 -6.58 38.00
CA ALA A 288 -10.38 -7.24 39.29
C ALA A 288 -9.94 -6.31 40.42
N ASN A 289 -10.70 -6.28 41.50
CA ASN A 289 -10.42 -5.44 42.68
C ASN A 289 -10.09 -3.96 42.30
N GLY A 290 -10.86 -3.41 41.36
CA GLY A 290 -10.68 -2.01 40.89
C GLY A 290 -9.46 -1.78 39.98
N THR A 291 -8.64 -2.78 39.71
CA THR A 291 -7.42 -2.71 38.89
C THR A 291 -7.63 -3.40 37.56
N ILE A 292 -7.13 -2.83 36.47
CA ILE A 292 -7.11 -3.46 35.14
C ILE A 292 -5.91 -4.40 35.06
N TYR A 293 -6.17 -5.60 34.62
CA TYR A 293 -5.16 -6.61 34.30
C TYR A 293 -5.19 -6.94 32.81
N VAL A 294 -4.01 -7.16 32.26
CA VAL A 294 -3.83 -7.47 30.85
C VAL A 294 -2.97 -8.71 30.72
N GLY A 295 -3.52 -9.72 30.06
CA GLY A 295 -2.80 -10.93 29.69
C GLY A 295 -2.19 -10.76 28.31
N THR A 296 -0.90 -11.02 28.20
CA THR A 296 -0.16 -10.99 26.95
C THR A 296 0.52 -12.35 26.68
N ASP A 297 1.12 -12.51 25.52
CA ASP A 297 1.99 -13.65 25.19
C ASP A 297 3.28 -13.69 26.04
N ASP A 298 3.68 -12.55 26.63
CA ASP A 298 4.85 -12.43 27.53
C ASP A 298 4.48 -12.64 29.03
N GLY A 299 3.19 -12.57 29.40
CA GLY A 299 2.75 -12.77 30.78
C GLY A 299 1.54 -11.95 31.18
N LEU A 300 1.36 -11.83 32.51
CA LEU A 300 0.30 -11.04 33.09
C LEU A 300 0.81 -9.70 33.61
N TYR A 301 0.10 -8.66 33.27
CA TYR A 301 0.38 -7.27 33.65
C TYR A 301 -0.77 -6.68 34.45
N ARG A 302 -0.45 -5.79 35.39
CA ARG A 302 -1.44 -4.97 36.11
C ARG A 302 -1.19 -3.49 35.86
N LEU A 303 -2.25 -2.72 35.76
CA LEU A 303 -2.15 -1.28 35.63
C LEU A 303 -1.88 -0.65 37.02
N ASN A 304 -0.80 0.13 37.12
CA ASN A 304 -0.46 0.94 38.26
C ASN A 304 -0.20 2.39 37.82
N GLY A 305 -1.20 3.26 38.06
CA GLY A 305 -1.16 4.63 37.54
C GLY A 305 -1.19 4.70 36.02
N GLN A 306 -0.11 5.16 35.41
CA GLN A 306 0.04 5.28 33.94
C GLN A 306 0.95 4.21 33.34
N LYS A 307 1.31 3.18 34.10
CA LYS A 307 2.22 2.12 33.65
C LYS A 307 1.66 0.75 33.98
N PHE A 308 2.00 -0.18 33.13
CA PHE A 308 1.80 -1.59 33.41
C PHE A 308 3.01 -2.17 34.13
N GLU A 309 2.74 -2.96 35.16
CA GLU A 309 3.74 -3.72 35.89
C GLU A 309 3.52 -5.20 35.66
N HIS A 310 4.60 -5.89 35.33
CA HIS A 310 4.57 -7.33 35.14
C HIS A 310 4.27 -8.02 36.51
N VAL A 311 3.29 -8.88 36.51
CA VAL A 311 2.95 -9.71 37.68
C VAL A 311 3.92 -10.90 37.75
N THR A 312 5.01 -10.75 38.48
CA THR A 312 6.14 -11.69 38.48
C THR A 312 5.80 -13.14 38.86
N SER A 313 4.63 -13.35 39.45
CA SER A 313 4.11 -14.68 39.79
C SER A 313 3.45 -15.39 38.60
N VAL A 314 3.18 -14.69 37.46
CA VAL A 314 2.57 -15.24 36.25
C VAL A 314 3.37 -14.74 35.06
N LYS A 315 4.40 -15.50 34.68
CA LYS A 315 5.39 -15.12 33.64
C LYS A 315 5.10 -15.72 32.27
N TYR A 316 3.97 -16.33 32.09
CA TYR A 316 3.66 -17.14 30.91
C TYR A 316 2.52 -16.52 30.12
N ALA A 317 2.49 -16.78 28.83
CA ALA A 317 1.39 -16.34 27.95
C ALA A 317 0.02 -16.53 28.61
N CYS A 318 -0.77 -15.47 28.66
CA CYS A 318 -2.03 -15.40 29.40
C CYS A 318 -3.20 -15.13 28.42
N TRP A 319 -3.94 -16.19 28.08
CA TRP A 319 -4.97 -16.14 27.03
C TRP A 319 -6.36 -15.68 27.48
N ASP A 320 -6.72 -15.96 28.73
CA ASP A 320 -8.05 -15.58 29.25
C ASP A 320 -7.94 -15.17 30.72
N LEU A 321 -8.73 -14.18 31.09
CA LEU A 321 -8.80 -13.64 32.43
C LEU A 321 -10.27 -13.62 32.87
N LYS A 322 -10.51 -13.97 34.15
CA LYS A 322 -11.82 -13.81 34.79
C LYS A 322 -11.65 -13.12 36.13
N GLY A 323 -12.19 -11.91 36.23
CA GLY A 323 -12.07 -11.06 37.40
C GLY A 323 -13.31 -11.07 38.27
N SER A 324 -13.14 -10.97 39.56
CA SER A 324 -14.16 -10.66 40.55
C SER A 324 -13.73 -9.48 41.42
N ASN A 325 -14.59 -9.04 42.33
CA ASN A 325 -14.24 -7.96 43.27
C ASN A 325 -13.11 -8.33 44.25
N GLN A 326 -12.71 -9.58 44.33
CA GLN A 326 -11.72 -10.06 45.30
C GLN A 326 -10.55 -10.80 44.67
N GLU A 327 -10.72 -11.40 43.48
CA GLU A 327 -9.73 -12.32 42.91
C GLU A 327 -9.69 -12.20 41.38
N LEU A 328 -8.58 -12.67 40.79
CA LEU A 328 -8.43 -12.82 39.35
C LEU A 328 -8.00 -14.24 39.03
N LEU A 329 -8.68 -14.90 38.12
CA LEU A 329 -8.23 -16.14 37.50
C LEU A 329 -7.53 -15.83 36.17
N ALA A 330 -6.41 -16.49 35.94
CA ALA A 330 -5.64 -16.36 34.70
C ALA A 330 -5.40 -17.73 34.06
N ALA A 331 -5.81 -17.88 32.80
CA ALA A 331 -5.50 -19.02 31.94
C ALA A 331 -4.16 -18.79 31.25
N THR A 332 -3.21 -19.62 31.50
CA THR A 332 -1.83 -19.44 31.03
C THR A 332 -1.24 -20.68 30.37
N ALA A 333 -0.07 -20.52 29.76
CA ALA A 333 0.71 -21.61 29.19
C ALA A 333 1.10 -22.67 30.24
N GLU A 334 1.27 -22.25 31.49
CA GLU A 334 1.62 -23.13 32.62
C GLU A 334 0.41 -23.48 33.50
N GLY A 335 -0.80 -23.21 33.03
CA GLY A 335 -2.02 -23.61 33.72
C GLY A 335 -2.87 -22.46 34.23
N VAL A 336 -3.67 -22.72 35.22
CA VAL A 336 -4.60 -21.77 35.84
C VAL A 336 -3.96 -21.18 37.09
N PHE A 337 -3.89 -19.86 37.15
CA PHE A 337 -3.45 -19.12 38.34
C PHE A 337 -4.63 -18.36 38.95
N ARG A 338 -4.68 -18.34 40.28
CA ARG A 338 -5.56 -17.49 41.05
C ARG A 338 -4.73 -16.42 41.75
N LEU A 339 -4.98 -15.16 41.45
CA LEU A 339 -4.34 -14.00 42.05
C LEU A 339 -5.24 -13.41 43.10
N PHE A 340 -4.63 -13.08 44.24
CA PHE A 340 -5.28 -12.44 45.37
C PHE A 340 -4.94 -10.94 45.42
N PRO A 341 -5.76 -10.11 46.11
CA PRO A 341 -5.54 -8.68 46.21
C PRO A 341 -4.17 -8.25 46.76
N ASN A 342 -3.54 -9.11 47.55
CA ASN A 342 -2.20 -8.91 48.10
C ASN A 342 -1.05 -9.14 47.10
N GLY A 343 -1.37 -9.45 45.84
CA GLY A 343 -0.39 -9.71 44.77
C GLY A 343 0.20 -11.13 44.78
N THR A 344 -0.24 -12.00 45.70
CA THR A 344 0.19 -13.42 45.68
C THR A 344 -0.63 -14.19 44.63
N ALA A 345 -0.03 -15.21 44.03
CA ALA A 345 -0.72 -16.11 43.13
C ALA A 345 -0.63 -17.56 43.62
N LYS A 346 -1.73 -18.30 43.43
CA LYS A 346 -1.82 -19.74 43.66
C LYS A 346 -2.06 -20.42 42.32
N GLN A 347 -1.21 -21.35 41.97
CA GLN A 347 -1.41 -22.19 40.79
C GLN A 347 -2.44 -23.29 41.11
N LEU A 348 -3.53 -23.34 40.36
CA LEU A 348 -4.61 -24.30 40.50
C LEU A 348 -4.44 -25.51 39.58
N SER A 349 -3.79 -25.32 38.43
CA SER A 349 -3.53 -26.34 37.42
C SER A 349 -2.14 -26.06 36.82
N THR A 350 -1.46 -27.09 36.34
CA THR A 350 -0.16 -27.01 35.67
C THR A 350 -0.24 -27.27 34.17
N ARG A 351 -1.43 -27.42 33.59
CA ARG A 351 -1.62 -27.69 32.18
C ARG A 351 -2.02 -26.42 31.44
N THR A 352 -1.43 -26.24 30.27
CA THR A 352 -1.76 -25.15 29.35
C THR A 352 -3.28 -24.96 29.24
N THR A 353 -3.75 -23.80 29.63
CA THR A 353 -5.17 -23.42 29.66
C THR A 353 -5.37 -22.19 28.81
N THR A 354 -6.37 -22.23 27.93
CA THR A 354 -6.65 -21.17 26.94
C THR A 354 -7.99 -20.48 27.14
N ALA A 355 -8.86 -21.03 27.98
CA ALA A 355 -10.17 -20.44 28.29
C ALA A 355 -10.59 -20.78 29.71
N LEU A 356 -11.30 -19.88 30.37
CA LEU A 356 -11.84 -20.05 31.74
C LEU A 356 -13.29 -19.62 31.80
N MET A 357 -14.04 -20.29 32.69
CA MET A 357 -15.36 -19.87 33.12
C MET A 357 -15.60 -20.27 34.58
N GLU A 358 -16.04 -19.34 35.40
CA GLU A 358 -16.52 -19.62 36.74
C GLU A 358 -18.02 -19.92 36.73
N ASP A 359 -18.43 -20.94 37.45
CA ASP A 359 -19.84 -21.31 37.69
C ASP A 359 -20.05 -21.63 39.17
N GLY A 360 -20.37 -20.61 39.93
CA GLY A 360 -20.43 -20.70 41.39
C GLY A 360 -19.05 -20.97 42.00
N GLN A 361 -18.89 -22.12 42.67
CA GLN A 361 -17.60 -22.53 43.23
C GLN A 361 -16.76 -23.38 42.26
N ASN A 362 -17.27 -23.66 41.08
CA ASN A 362 -16.59 -24.49 40.09
C ASN A 362 -15.88 -23.63 39.03
N ILE A 363 -14.72 -24.09 38.58
CA ILE A 363 -13.94 -23.49 37.51
C ILE A 363 -13.88 -24.48 36.35
N TYR A 364 -14.33 -24.04 35.17
CA TYR A 364 -14.10 -24.73 33.91
C TYR A 364 -12.83 -24.19 33.28
N SER A 365 -11.88 -25.10 32.95
CA SER A 365 -10.64 -24.79 32.24
C SER A 365 -10.63 -25.48 30.88
N GLY A 366 -10.47 -24.70 29.79
CA GLY A 366 -10.27 -25.19 28.44
C GLY A 366 -8.76 -25.45 28.25
N GLU A 367 -8.41 -26.72 28.15
CA GLU A 367 -7.02 -27.17 27.99
C GLU A 367 -6.79 -27.77 26.61
N GLN A 368 -5.55 -28.08 26.29
CA GLN A 368 -5.19 -28.58 24.95
C GLN A 368 -5.95 -29.87 24.59
N ASP A 369 -6.14 -30.78 25.55
CA ASP A 369 -6.75 -32.08 25.33
C ASP A 369 -8.25 -32.15 25.73
N GLY A 370 -8.84 -31.03 26.18
CA GLY A 370 -10.26 -31.00 26.54
C GLY A 370 -10.59 -29.98 27.60
N VAL A 371 -11.83 -30.06 28.13
CA VAL A 371 -12.30 -29.16 29.18
C VAL A 371 -12.33 -29.91 30.51
N TYR A 372 -11.81 -29.26 31.51
CA TYR A 372 -11.77 -29.78 32.88
C TYR A 372 -12.60 -28.91 33.81
N LEU A 373 -13.23 -29.58 34.80
CA LEU A 373 -13.91 -28.95 35.90
C LEU A 373 -13.12 -29.16 37.18
N MET A 374 -12.87 -28.10 37.94
CA MET A 374 -12.19 -28.14 39.21
C MET A 374 -12.92 -27.27 40.24
N GLY A 375 -12.69 -27.57 41.53
CA GLY A 375 -13.14 -26.71 42.60
C GLY A 375 -12.31 -25.43 42.74
N PRO A 376 -12.70 -24.55 43.66
CA PRO A 376 -12.09 -23.24 43.81
C PRO A 376 -10.59 -23.28 44.15
N ASP A 377 -10.14 -24.37 44.76
CA ASP A 377 -8.73 -24.57 45.16
C ASP A 377 -7.90 -25.39 44.13
N GLY A 378 -8.48 -25.70 42.99
CA GLY A 378 -7.90 -26.60 41.98
C GLY A 378 -8.08 -28.09 42.31
N GLN A 379 -8.77 -28.42 43.40
CA GLN A 379 -9.06 -29.78 43.82
C GLN A 379 -10.21 -30.39 43.00
N GLN A 380 -10.36 -31.73 43.09
CA GLN A 380 -11.40 -32.48 42.39
C GLN A 380 -11.44 -32.27 40.88
N ARG A 381 -10.27 -32.04 40.29
CA ARG A 381 -10.14 -31.82 38.85
C ARG A 381 -10.56 -33.06 38.08
N ARG A 382 -11.53 -32.91 37.18
CA ARG A 382 -12.00 -33.99 36.29
C ARG A 382 -12.25 -33.49 34.89
N LYS A 383 -12.01 -34.31 33.89
CA LYS A 383 -12.31 -34.02 32.49
C LYS A 383 -13.83 -34.09 32.28
N VAL A 384 -14.42 -33.07 31.70
CA VAL A 384 -15.87 -32.98 31.44
C VAL A 384 -16.21 -32.90 29.95
N SER A 385 -15.23 -32.60 29.10
CA SER A 385 -15.37 -32.61 27.64
C SER A 385 -14.07 -32.99 26.97
N GLY A 386 -14.17 -33.73 25.87
CA GLY A 386 -13.02 -34.07 25.00
C GLY A 386 -12.80 -33.08 23.88
N LEU A 387 -13.47 -31.94 23.86
CA LEU A 387 -13.22 -30.89 22.85
C LEU A 387 -11.86 -30.24 23.10
N GLU A 388 -10.94 -30.47 22.20
CA GLU A 388 -9.55 -30.02 22.27
C GLU A 388 -9.39 -28.56 21.89
N ASN A 389 -8.35 -27.89 22.40
CA ASN A 389 -7.98 -26.53 22.08
C ASN A 389 -9.12 -25.53 22.25
N VAL A 390 -9.84 -25.61 23.37
CA VAL A 390 -11.01 -24.76 23.64
C VAL A 390 -10.56 -23.33 23.86
N ARG A 391 -11.18 -22.40 23.11
CA ARG A 391 -10.85 -20.98 23.10
C ARG A 391 -11.89 -20.13 23.84
N LYS A 392 -13.12 -20.64 23.97
CA LYS A 392 -14.21 -19.92 24.60
C LYS A 392 -15.12 -20.87 25.38
N ILE A 393 -15.42 -20.51 26.62
CA ILE A 393 -16.37 -21.18 27.48
C ILE A 393 -17.33 -20.14 27.99
N VAL A 394 -18.64 -20.31 27.71
CA VAL A 394 -19.66 -19.34 28.15
C VAL A 394 -20.90 -20.10 28.66
N LYS A 395 -21.65 -19.48 29.59
CA LYS A 395 -22.90 -19.96 30.11
C LYS A 395 -24.02 -19.00 29.73
N ASP A 396 -25.10 -19.50 29.13
CA ASP A 396 -26.28 -18.70 28.80
C ASP A 396 -27.24 -18.54 29.97
N SER A 397 -28.27 -17.69 29.79
CA SER A 397 -29.33 -17.44 30.81
C SER A 397 -30.12 -18.65 31.18
N LYS A 398 -30.17 -19.67 30.29
CA LYS A 398 -30.87 -20.96 30.53
C LYS A 398 -30.00 -21.95 31.30
N GLY A 399 -28.75 -21.57 31.57
CA GLY A 399 -27.76 -22.42 32.26
C GLY A 399 -27.08 -23.42 31.34
N THR A 400 -27.22 -23.28 30.03
CA THR A 400 -26.47 -24.08 29.04
C THR A 400 -25.02 -23.58 28.98
N ILE A 401 -24.08 -24.51 29.06
CA ILE A 401 -22.64 -24.20 28.91
C ILE A 401 -22.24 -24.51 27.46
N TRP A 402 -21.64 -23.54 26.83
CA TRP A 402 -21.17 -23.58 25.44
C TRP A 402 -19.66 -23.58 25.40
N LEU A 403 -19.09 -24.42 24.54
CA LEU A 403 -17.66 -24.53 24.28
C LEU A 403 -17.39 -24.23 22.81
N GLN A 404 -16.39 -23.48 22.51
CA GLN A 404 -15.85 -23.27 21.15
C GLN A 404 -14.37 -23.52 21.16
N ASN A 405 -13.86 -24.27 20.19
CA ASN A 405 -12.45 -24.49 20.03
C ASN A 405 -11.83 -23.57 18.96
N LEU A 406 -10.51 -23.66 18.81
CA LEU A 406 -9.74 -22.88 17.83
C LEU A 406 -10.18 -23.14 16.37
N TYR A 407 -10.72 -24.33 16.10
CA TYR A 407 -11.13 -24.77 14.76
C TYR A 407 -12.61 -24.50 14.46
N GLY A 408 -13.29 -23.71 15.29
CA GLY A 408 -14.70 -23.39 15.11
C GLY A 408 -15.67 -24.55 15.42
N MET A 409 -15.23 -25.58 16.11
CA MET A 409 -16.17 -26.60 16.62
C MET A 409 -16.87 -26.07 17.86
N VAL A 410 -18.19 -26.22 17.90
CA VAL A 410 -19.05 -25.80 19.03
C VAL A 410 -19.71 -27.01 19.69
N TRP A 411 -19.53 -27.10 20.98
CA TRP A 411 -20.21 -28.11 21.82
C TRP A 411 -21.02 -27.39 22.90
N TYR A 412 -22.09 -28.04 23.37
CA TYR A 412 -22.93 -27.48 24.43
C TYR A 412 -23.37 -28.54 25.43
N LYS A 413 -23.71 -28.07 26.62
CA LYS A 413 -24.29 -28.88 27.68
C LYS A 413 -25.42 -28.10 28.35
N LYS A 414 -26.68 -28.60 28.26
CA LYS A 414 -27.81 -27.98 28.90
C LYS A 414 -27.75 -28.19 30.43
N LYS A 415 -28.46 -27.35 31.16
CA LYS A 415 -28.63 -27.53 32.62
C LYS A 415 -29.25 -28.88 32.90
N GLY A 416 -28.56 -29.72 33.68
CA GLY A 416 -29.00 -31.06 34.04
C GLY A 416 -28.41 -32.21 33.19
N ASP A 417 -27.80 -31.91 32.05
CA ASP A 417 -27.10 -32.91 31.25
C ASP A 417 -25.76 -33.28 31.91
N GLU A 418 -25.34 -34.54 31.75
CA GLU A 418 -24.04 -34.98 32.29
C GLU A 418 -22.87 -34.71 31.31
N ILE A 419 -23.14 -34.79 30.00
CA ILE A 419 -22.12 -34.76 28.96
C ILE A 419 -22.34 -33.58 28.01
N PHE A 420 -21.26 -33.14 27.38
CA PHE A 420 -21.30 -32.15 26.30
C PHE A 420 -21.63 -32.82 24.96
N THR A 421 -22.48 -32.18 24.19
CA THR A 421 -22.95 -32.63 22.88
C THR A 421 -22.39 -31.71 21.79
N ASN A 422 -21.95 -32.29 20.68
CA ASN A 422 -21.52 -31.51 19.52
C ASN A 422 -22.73 -30.80 18.89
N TYR A 423 -22.66 -29.50 18.70
CA TYR A 423 -23.73 -28.69 18.11
C TYR A 423 -24.12 -29.16 16.69
N HIS A 424 -23.16 -29.64 15.93
CA HIS A 424 -23.34 -30.13 14.57
C HIS A 424 -23.53 -31.64 14.46
N SER A 425 -23.85 -32.36 15.57
CA SER A 425 -24.10 -33.78 15.51
C SER A 425 -25.27 -34.07 14.56
N GLY A 426 -24.98 -34.71 13.42
CA GLY A 426 -25.96 -35.00 12.37
C GLY A 426 -26.03 -34.03 11.20
N LYS A 427 -25.25 -32.95 11.22
CA LYS A 427 -24.99 -32.06 10.06
C LYS A 427 -23.59 -32.33 9.45
N LYS A 428 -23.28 -31.75 8.29
CA LYS A 428 -21.91 -31.84 7.70
C LYS A 428 -20.84 -31.48 8.75
N ALA A 429 -19.98 -32.42 9.05
CA ALA A 429 -19.01 -32.37 10.16
C ALA A 429 -17.88 -31.33 10.03
N GLU A 430 -17.89 -30.48 9.00
CA GLU A 430 -16.81 -29.56 8.65
C GLU A 430 -17.21 -28.06 8.70
N THR A 431 -18.41 -27.74 9.23
CA THR A 431 -18.83 -26.32 9.29
C THR A 431 -18.16 -25.65 10.48
N MET A 432 -17.33 -24.66 10.18
CA MET A 432 -16.77 -23.77 11.21
C MET A 432 -17.86 -22.87 11.76
N SER A 433 -17.92 -22.75 13.09
CA SER A 433 -18.92 -21.94 13.78
C SER A 433 -18.29 -21.06 14.85
N THR A 434 -18.92 -19.94 15.14
CA THR A 434 -18.51 -19.07 16.24
C THR A 434 -19.67 -18.84 17.23
N ILE A 435 -19.29 -18.71 18.49
CA ILE A 435 -20.23 -18.35 19.56
C ILE A 435 -20.26 -16.86 19.72
N VAL A 436 -21.43 -16.28 19.52
CA VAL A 436 -21.70 -14.86 19.79
C VAL A 436 -22.58 -14.75 21.02
N VAL A 437 -22.14 -13.94 21.98
CA VAL A 437 -22.88 -13.67 23.22
C VAL A 437 -23.57 -12.32 23.06
N THR A 438 -24.89 -12.28 23.24
CA THR A 438 -25.69 -11.05 23.19
C THR A 438 -26.42 -10.93 24.53
N GLY A 439 -25.95 -10.03 25.39
CA GLY A 439 -26.41 -10.04 26.79
C GLY A 439 -26.13 -11.38 27.45
N ASN A 440 -27.18 -12.07 27.91
CA ASN A 440 -27.08 -13.40 28.53
C ASN A 440 -27.53 -14.57 27.60
N GLU A 441 -27.72 -14.29 26.32
CA GLU A 441 -28.07 -15.29 25.29
C GLU A 441 -26.87 -15.65 24.41
N VAL A 442 -26.82 -16.89 23.97
CA VAL A 442 -25.78 -17.39 23.07
C VAL A 442 -26.37 -17.72 21.71
N THR A 443 -25.80 -17.18 20.68
CA THR A 443 -26.10 -17.49 19.27
C THR A 443 -24.89 -18.17 18.64
N VAL A 444 -25.09 -19.28 17.95
CA VAL A 444 -24.05 -19.95 17.17
C VAL A 444 -24.22 -19.54 15.70
N ILE A 445 -23.18 -19.04 15.10
CA ILE A 445 -23.14 -18.59 13.69
C ILE A 445 -22.22 -19.53 12.94
N ASP A 446 -22.74 -20.15 11.89
CA ASP A 446 -21.95 -20.95 10.96
C ASP A 446 -21.23 -20.08 9.94
N ALA A 447 -20.07 -20.51 9.45
CA ALA A 447 -19.27 -19.73 8.49
C ALA A 447 -20.03 -19.43 7.19
N ASP A 448 -20.95 -20.32 6.79
CA ASP A 448 -21.78 -20.17 5.59
C ASP A 448 -23.09 -19.39 5.85
N ASP A 449 -23.43 -19.10 7.13
CA ASP A 449 -24.64 -18.35 7.53
C ASP A 449 -24.25 -16.96 8.06
N THR A 450 -24.50 -15.94 7.24
CA THR A 450 -24.20 -14.55 7.60
C THR A 450 -25.34 -13.82 8.31
N LYS A 451 -26.41 -14.53 8.74
CA LYS A 451 -27.58 -13.94 9.40
C LYS A 451 -27.75 -14.52 10.82
N PRO A 452 -28.04 -13.68 11.82
CA PRO A 452 -28.24 -12.20 11.76
C PRO A 452 -26.95 -11.40 11.73
N PHE A 453 -25.79 -12.00 11.95
CA PHE A 453 -24.48 -11.33 12.00
C PHE A 453 -23.57 -11.87 10.90
N PRO A 454 -22.66 -11.04 10.34
CA PRO A 454 -21.56 -11.59 9.55
C PRO A 454 -20.70 -12.50 10.45
N TYR A 455 -20.11 -13.55 9.88
CA TYR A 455 -19.23 -14.49 10.62
C TYR A 455 -18.02 -13.73 11.20
N PRO A 456 -17.92 -13.56 12.54
CA PRO A 456 -16.82 -12.85 13.17
C PRO A 456 -15.68 -13.79 13.56
N LEU A 457 -14.44 -13.34 13.49
CA LEU A 457 -13.31 -14.07 14.07
C LEU A 457 -13.35 -13.99 15.61
N TYR A 458 -13.63 -12.81 16.15
CA TYR A 458 -13.76 -12.56 17.58
C TYR A 458 -15.11 -11.93 17.91
N SER A 459 -15.68 -12.33 19.05
CA SER A 459 -16.90 -11.74 19.59
C SER A 459 -16.75 -11.51 21.09
N PHE A 460 -17.17 -10.35 21.54
CA PHE A 460 -17.12 -9.92 22.94
C PHE A 460 -18.50 -9.43 23.35
N ALA A 461 -18.80 -9.49 24.65
CA ALA A 461 -20.01 -8.90 25.22
C ALA A 461 -19.61 -7.96 26.35
N ASP A 462 -20.24 -6.78 26.41
CA ASP A 462 -20.07 -5.88 27.53
C ASP A 462 -21.19 -6.03 28.59
N ASP A 463 -21.00 -5.41 29.74
CA ASP A 463 -21.95 -5.43 30.84
C ASP A 463 -23.27 -4.70 30.53
N LYS A 464 -23.30 -3.88 29.47
CA LYS A 464 -24.50 -3.14 29.02
C LYS A 464 -25.32 -3.95 28.01
N GLY A 465 -24.92 -5.21 27.74
CA GLY A 465 -25.56 -6.12 26.81
C GLY A 465 -25.31 -5.80 25.33
N VAL A 466 -24.26 -5.01 25.03
CA VAL A 466 -23.81 -4.78 23.65
C VAL A 466 -22.85 -5.89 23.24
N THR A 467 -23.09 -6.43 22.07
CA THR A 467 -22.22 -7.42 21.43
C THR A 467 -21.26 -6.70 20.48
N TRP A 468 -19.99 -6.96 20.65
CA TRP A 468 -18.92 -6.41 19.84
C TRP A 468 -18.36 -7.51 18.94
N LEU A 469 -18.36 -7.28 17.63
CA LEU A 469 -17.97 -8.26 16.62
C LEU A 469 -16.87 -7.71 15.74
N THR A 470 -15.86 -8.51 15.47
CA THR A 470 -14.90 -8.23 14.42
C THR A 470 -15.39 -8.78 13.08
N ASN A 471 -14.72 -8.44 11.98
CA ASN A 471 -14.89 -9.17 10.73
C ASN A 471 -14.21 -10.57 10.81
N ASN A 472 -14.24 -11.31 9.72
CA ASN A 472 -13.61 -12.64 9.61
C ASN A 472 -12.07 -12.64 9.69
N GLU A 473 -11.44 -11.46 9.60
CA GLU A 473 -10.00 -11.28 9.78
C GLU A 473 -9.62 -10.83 11.21
N GLY A 474 -10.58 -10.62 12.08
CA GLY A 474 -10.36 -10.10 13.43
C GLY A 474 -10.22 -8.59 13.50
N LYS A 475 -10.54 -7.88 12.43
CA LYS A 475 -10.45 -6.43 12.27
C LYS A 475 -11.85 -5.79 12.25
N ALA A 476 -11.93 -4.47 12.10
CA ALA A 476 -13.17 -3.75 11.84
C ALA A 476 -14.25 -4.02 12.89
N LEU A 477 -14.09 -3.49 14.08
CA LEU A 477 -14.99 -3.71 15.20
C LEU A 477 -16.39 -3.08 14.99
N TYR A 478 -17.44 -3.88 15.17
CA TYR A 478 -18.84 -3.49 15.01
C TYR A 478 -19.62 -3.75 16.30
N ARG A 479 -20.63 -2.93 16.55
CA ARG A 479 -21.47 -3.01 17.75
C ARG A 479 -22.90 -3.44 17.40
N TRP A 480 -23.45 -4.33 18.20
CA TRP A 480 -24.80 -4.85 18.02
C TRP A 480 -25.54 -4.90 19.36
N LYS A 481 -26.82 -4.56 19.33
CA LYS A 481 -27.71 -4.74 20.49
C LYS A 481 -29.09 -5.16 19.99
N ASP A 482 -29.71 -6.13 20.63
CA ASP A 482 -31.02 -6.65 20.28
C ASP A 482 -31.19 -7.00 18.79
N GLY A 483 -30.14 -7.58 18.18
CA GLY A 483 -30.11 -7.97 16.76
C GLY A 483 -29.96 -6.81 15.77
N LYS A 484 -29.72 -5.56 16.24
CA LYS A 484 -29.50 -4.39 15.40
C LYS A 484 -28.08 -3.86 15.53
N ARG A 485 -27.50 -3.47 14.40
CA ARG A 485 -26.21 -2.78 14.38
C ARG A 485 -26.36 -1.36 14.94
N LEU A 486 -25.47 -0.99 15.83
CA LEU A 486 -25.38 0.35 16.42
C LEU A 486 -24.35 1.18 15.60
N GLY A 487 -24.77 2.35 15.11
CA GLY A 487 -23.91 3.24 14.34
C GLY A 487 -23.34 4.43 15.12
N ASP A 488 -23.71 4.60 16.39
CA ASP A 488 -23.41 5.75 17.22
C ASP A 488 -21.90 5.98 17.51
N MET A 489 -21.08 4.93 17.37
CA MET A 489 -19.63 4.99 17.57
C MET A 489 -18.82 4.64 16.32
N GLU A 490 -19.43 4.55 15.15
CA GLU A 490 -18.71 4.15 13.93
C GLU A 490 -17.54 5.08 13.61
N LEU A 491 -17.71 6.37 13.80
CA LEU A 491 -16.63 7.34 13.59
C LEU A 491 -15.41 7.08 14.50
N LEU A 492 -15.66 6.76 15.77
CA LEU A 492 -14.59 6.45 16.73
C LEU A 492 -13.93 5.10 16.50
N LEU A 493 -14.65 4.13 15.93
CA LEU A 493 -14.11 2.79 15.71
C LEU A 493 -13.40 2.65 14.37
N PHE A 494 -13.76 3.46 13.38
CA PHE A 494 -13.24 3.35 12.01
C PHE A 494 -11.72 3.53 11.90
N PRO A 495 -11.04 4.44 12.63
CA PRO A 495 -9.58 4.56 12.58
C PRO A 495 -8.83 3.27 12.93
N LEU A 496 -9.47 2.36 13.65
CA LEU A 496 -8.90 1.08 14.07
C LEU A 496 -9.32 -0.11 13.18
N HIS A 497 -10.01 0.15 12.05
CA HIS A 497 -10.53 -0.89 11.16
C HIS A 497 -9.48 -1.87 10.61
N GLU A 498 -8.22 -1.44 10.51
CA GLU A 498 -7.12 -2.30 10.07
C GLU A 498 -6.39 -3.00 11.23
N THR A 499 -6.75 -2.68 12.48
CA THR A 499 -6.13 -3.26 13.67
C THR A 499 -6.80 -4.59 14.00
N ILE A 500 -6.00 -5.62 14.27
CA ILE A 500 -6.50 -6.92 14.75
C ILE A 500 -6.84 -6.77 16.23
N ILE A 501 -8.12 -6.94 16.58
CA ILE A 501 -8.62 -6.84 17.95
C ILE A 501 -8.74 -8.25 18.52
N ARG A 502 -7.88 -8.60 19.48
CA ARG A 502 -7.86 -9.92 20.13
C ARG A 502 -8.57 -9.93 21.47
N ALA A 503 -8.58 -8.80 22.15
CA ALA A 503 -9.23 -8.63 23.45
C ALA A 503 -10.01 -7.32 23.49
N LEU A 504 -11.13 -7.32 24.21
CA LEU A 504 -11.95 -6.14 24.43
C LEU A 504 -12.47 -6.16 25.87
N PHE A 505 -12.39 -5.00 26.51
CA PHE A 505 -13.02 -4.77 27.81
C PHE A 505 -13.62 -3.36 27.84
N VAL A 506 -14.87 -3.24 28.27
CA VAL A 506 -15.58 -1.95 28.38
C VAL A 506 -15.77 -1.63 29.84
N ASN A 507 -15.28 -0.48 30.26
CA ASN A 507 -15.41 0.02 31.63
C ASN A 507 -15.94 1.44 31.60
N ASP A 508 -17.19 1.63 31.97
CA ASP A 508 -17.91 2.91 31.92
C ASP A 508 -17.85 3.56 30.53
N ASP A 509 -17.09 4.65 30.39
CA ASP A 509 -16.90 5.39 29.14
C ASP A 509 -15.61 5.00 28.41
N GLN A 510 -14.86 4.02 28.91
CA GLN A 510 -13.61 3.56 28.33
C GLN A 510 -13.75 2.20 27.67
N ILE A 511 -13.27 2.12 26.42
CA ILE A 511 -13.19 0.90 25.65
C ILE A 511 -11.71 0.52 25.52
N TRP A 512 -11.34 -0.61 26.09
CA TRP A 512 -9.99 -1.15 26.12
C TRP A 512 -9.86 -2.22 25.03
N LEU A 513 -8.97 -2.00 24.08
CA LEU A 513 -8.77 -2.84 22.90
C LEU A 513 -7.37 -3.42 22.90
N GLY A 514 -7.28 -4.73 23.03
CA GLY A 514 -6.02 -5.47 22.94
C GLY A 514 -5.73 -5.89 21.51
N SER A 515 -4.50 -5.66 21.06
CA SER A 515 -4.02 -5.97 19.73
C SER A 515 -2.60 -6.56 19.76
N ASP A 516 -2.06 -6.86 18.59
CA ASP A 516 -0.67 -7.23 18.35
C ASP A 516 0.33 -6.08 18.67
N ASN A 517 -0.15 -4.84 18.60
CA ASN A 517 0.65 -3.63 18.84
C ASN A 517 0.45 -3.04 20.24
N GLY A 518 0.03 -3.85 21.21
CA GLY A 518 -0.25 -3.43 22.57
C GLY A 518 -1.71 -3.12 22.82
N LEU A 519 -1.97 -2.15 23.69
CA LEU A 519 -3.31 -1.83 24.20
C LEU A 519 -3.71 -0.41 23.77
N THR A 520 -4.86 -0.30 23.09
CA THR A 520 -5.50 0.98 22.76
C THR A 520 -6.69 1.19 23.68
N VAL A 521 -6.83 2.39 24.22
CA VAL A 521 -7.99 2.81 25.02
C VAL A 521 -8.71 3.93 24.30
N ILE A 522 -10.01 3.79 24.13
CA ILE A 522 -10.90 4.83 23.62
C ILE A 522 -11.73 5.35 24.79
N ASP A 523 -11.59 6.61 25.10
CA ASP A 523 -12.39 7.30 26.13
C ASP A 523 -13.50 8.12 25.46
N THR A 524 -14.73 7.64 25.55
CA THR A 524 -15.89 8.24 24.88
C THR A 524 -16.39 9.51 25.56
N SER A 525 -15.90 9.81 26.76
CA SER A 525 -16.22 11.08 27.49
C SER A 525 -15.40 12.25 26.97
N VAL A 526 -14.29 12.00 26.27
CA VAL A 526 -13.42 13.04 25.72
C VAL A 526 -14.07 13.63 24.47
N LYS A 527 -14.23 14.95 24.47
CA LYS A 527 -14.62 15.68 23.27
C LYS A 527 -13.41 15.84 22.36
N ASP A 528 -13.29 14.91 21.43
CA ASP A 528 -12.21 14.88 20.46
C ASP A 528 -12.52 15.83 19.29
N PRO A 529 -11.74 16.89 19.04
CA PRO A 529 -11.98 17.84 17.95
C PRO A 529 -12.07 17.18 16.58
N MET A 530 -11.36 16.09 16.37
CA MET A 530 -11.36 15.35 15.11
C MET A 530 -12.74 14.81 14.72
N LEU A 531 -13.65 14.61 15.68
CA LEU A 531 -15.00 14.13 15.38
C LEU A 531 -15.84 15.18 14.64
N ASP A 532 -15.58 16.46 14.86
CA ASP A 532 -16.34 17.59 14.33
C ASP A 532 -15.73 18.19 13.06
N ILE A 533 -14.51 17.79 12.67
CA ILE A 533 -13.83 18.30 11.48
C ILE A 533 -14.51 17.78 10.21
N HIS A 534 -14.68 18.68 9.23
CA HIS A 534 -15.07 18.33 7.87
C HIS A 534 -13.81 18.22 7.01
N PRO A 535 -13.54 17.07 6.36
CA PRO A 535 -12.32 16.88 5.58
C PRO A 535 -12.32 17.81 4.36
N GLN A 536 -11.36 18.74 4.33
CA GLN A 536 -11.11 19.65 3.20
C GLN A 536 -9.92 19.15 2.40
N LEU A 537 -10.15 18.85 1.12
CA LEU A 537 -9.15 18.34 0.21
C LEU A 537 -8.55 19.48 -0.61
N PHE A 538 -7.24 19.46 -0.77
CA PHE A 538 -6.47 20.42 -1.56
C PHE A 538 -5.57 19.72 -2.57
N ILE A 539 -5.43 20.28 -3.77
CA ILE A 539 -4.33 19.97 -4.67
C ILE A 539 -3.13 20.77 -4.16
N ARG A 540 -2.07 20.08 -3.78
CA ARG A 540 -0.89 20.66 -3.13
C ARG A 540 0.22 21.05 -4.11
N SER A 541 0.27 20.38 -5.24
CA SER A 541 1.12 20.78 -6.36
C SER A 541 0.74 20.06 -7.64
N VAL A 542 1.09 20.68 -8.76
CA VAL A 542 1.08 20.05 -10.07
C VAL A 542 2.45 20.31 -10.69
N VAL A 543 3.16 19.23 -10.97
CA VAL A 543 4.56 19.26 -11.42
C VAL A 543 4.68 18.50 -12.74
N LEU A 544 5.37 19.11 -13.68
CA LEU A 544 5.69 18.58 -14.99
C LEU A 544 7.13 18.05 -14.99
N ASN A 545 7.35 16.82 -15.43
CA ASN A 545 8.65 16.16 -15.57
C ASN A 545 9.50 16.17 -14.27
N SER A 546 8.85 16.15 -13.10
CA SER A 546 9.47 16.13 -11.78
C SER A 546 10.25 17.41 -11.37
N ASP A 547 10.37 18.43 -12.21
CA ASP A 547 11.17 19.63 -11.94
C ASP A 547 10.45 20.96 -12.26
N SER A 548 9.48 20.97 -13.14
CA SER A 548 8.75 22.17 -13.51
C SER A 548 7.42 22.30 -12.76
N VAL A 549 7.34 23.24 -11.84
CA VAL A 549 6.13 23.49 -11.04
C VAL A 549 5.12 24.32 -11.81
N LEU A 550 4.02 23.72 -12.22
CA LEU A 550 2.89 24.41 -12.87
C LEU A 550 1.99 25.08 -11.83
N TRP A 551 1.84 24.46 -10.67
CA TRP A 551 1.10 24.97 -9.53
C TRP A 551 1.72 24.46 -8.23
N GLY A 552 2.13 25.38 -7.39
CA GLY A 552 2.83 25.10 -6.12
C GLY A 552 1.92 24.94 -4.90
N GLY A 553 0.60 25.11 -5.05
CA GLY A 553 -0.40 24.85 -3.99
C GLY A 553 -0.82 26.07 -3.17
N PHE A 554 -0.22 27.23 -3.38
CA PHE A 554 -0.48 28.44 -2.61
C PHE A 554 -1.22 29.52 -3.42
N GLY A 555 -1.88 30.42 -2.69
CA GLY A 555 -2.74 31.43 -3.29
C GLY A 555 -4.06 30.83 -3.79
N THR A 556 -4.64 31.45 -4.80
CA THR A 556 -5.88 30.97 -5.43
C THR A 556 -5.54 29.92 -6.46
N MET A 557 -6.12 28.72 -6.30
CA MET A 557 -5.94 27.65 -7.31
C MET A 557 -6.47 28.13 -8.67
N PRO A 558 -5.73 28.00 -9.75
CA PRO A 558 -6.18 28.37 -11.06
C PRO A 558 -7.31 27.41 -11.52
N ASP A 559 -8.32 27.95 -12.18
CA ASP A 559 -9.39 27.11 -12.78
C ASP A 559 -8.83 26.20 -13.89
N VAL A 560 -7.80 26.66 -14.59
CA VAL A 560 -7.10 25.97 -15.67
C VAL A 560 -5.60 26.19 -15.52
N LEU A 561 -4.81 25.10 -15.57
CA LEU A 561 -3.35 25.19 -15.58
C LEU A 561 -2.83 25.85 -16.87
N PRO A 562 -1.60 26.38 -16.89
CA PRO A 562 -0.94 26.82 -18.11
C PRO A 562 -0.95 25.73 -19.19
N ASP A 563 -1.06 26.15 -20.46
CA ASP A 563 -1.07 25.23 -21.60
C ASP A 563 0.24 24.41 -21.68
N LEU A 564 0.08 23.10 -21.70
CA LEU A 564 1.17 22.14 -21.86
C LEU A 564 1.46 21.92 -23.35
N ARG A 565 2.74 21.72 -23.70
CA ARG A 565 3.16 21.68 -25.10
C ARG A 565 3.48 20.28 -25.62
N ASP A 566 3.63 19.31 -24.73
CA ASP A 566 4.00 17.96 -25.11
C ASP A 566 3.15 16.92 -24.38
N SER A 567 2.68 15.92 -25.12
CA SER A 567 1.91 14.82 -24.59
C SER A 567 2.78 13.70 -23.98
N GLU A 568 4.10 13.74 -24.19
CA GLU A 568 5.05 12.75 -23.65
C GLU A 568 5.53 13.11 -22.24
N ASP A 569 5.19 14.31 -21.76
CA ASP A 569 5.56 14.79 -20.44
C ASP A 569 4.79 14.06 -19.32
N ASP A 570 5.49 13.82 -18.21
CA ASP A 570 4.90 13.26 -17.00
C ASP A 570 4.26 14.38 -16.18
N LEU A 571 2.98 14.23 -15.85
CA LEU A 571 2.26 15.19 -15.03
C LEU A 571 1.91 14.55 -13.67
N THR A 572 2.47 15.11 -12.60
CA THR A 572 2.26 14.64 -11.23
C THR A 572 1.39 15.63 -10.45
N PHE A 573 0.27 15.15 -9.96
CA PHE A 573 -0.62 15.86 -9.04
C PHE A 573 -0.37 15.39 -7.62
N THR A 574 -0.06 16.30 -6.70
CA THR A 574 0.02 16.02 -5.26
C THR A 574 -1.20 16.60 -4.57
N PHE A 575 -1.78 15.86 -3.63
CA PHE A 575 -3.01 16.24 -2.95
C PHE A 575 -3.01 15.72 -1.52
N SER A 576 -3.69 16.45 -0.64
CA SER A 576 -3.89 16.03 0.75
C SER A 576 -5.11 16.72 1.36
N LEU A 577 -5.60 16.17 2.48
CA LEU A 577 -6.48 16.90 3.38
C LEU A 577 -5.71 18.05 4.07
N ASN A 578 -6.43 18.96 4.69
CA ASN A 578 -5.86 20.04 5.52
C ASN A 578 -5.35 19.57 6.89
N TYR A 579 -5.29 18.26 7.12
CA TYR A 579 -4.74 17.63 8.31
C TYR A 579 -4.25 16.22 8.01
N THR A 580 -3.35 15.72 8.86
CA THR A 580 -2.92 14.32 8.85
C THR A 580 -3.45 13.65 10.11
N PRO A 581 -4.25 12.59 10.02
CA PRO A 581 -4.73 11.89 11.21
C PRO A 581 -3.56 11.22 11.95
N ILE A 582 -3.56 11.32 13.26
CA ILE A 582 -2.57 10.63 14.10
C ILE A 582 -2.98 9.16 14.30
N VAL A 583 -4.29 8.88 14.32
CA VAL A 583 -4.86 7.53 14.39
C VAL A 583 -5.62 7.23 13.10
N GLY A 584 -5.37 6.04 12.54
CA GLY A 584 -5.95 5.65 11.26
C GLY A 584 -5.18 6.20 10.06
N LYS A 585 -5.78 6.13 8.89
CA LYS A 585 -5.17 6.53 7.61
C LYS A 585 -6.15 7.29 6.75
N THR A 586 -5.68 8.33 6.08
CA THR A 586 -6.42 8.96 4.98
C THR A 586 -6.22 8.17 3.70
N LEU A 587 -7.29 7.96 2.97
CA LEU A 587 -7.27 7.30 1.67
C LEU A 587 -7.73 8.28 0.59
N TYR A 588 -7.12 8.16 -0.57
CA TYR A 588 -7.41 9.00 -1.73
C TYR A 588 -7.79 8.12 -2.91
N ARG A 589 -8.67 8.65 -3.77
CA ARG A 589 -8.91 8.11 -5.11
C ARG A 589 -8.94 9.26 -6.10
N TYR A 590 -8.55 8.97 -7.31
CA TYR A 590 -8.48 9.96 -8.37
C TYR A 590 -8.92 9.38 -9.71
N ARG A 591 -9.22 10.24 -10.64
CA ARG A 591 -9.50 9.87 -12.03
C ARG A 591 -9.12 11.02 -12.95
N MET A 592 -8.88 10.71 -14.21
CA MET A 592 -8.73 11.65 -15.29
C MET A 592 -9.99 11.59 -16.15
N ASP A 593 -10.59 12.73 -16.43
CA ASP A 593 -11.81 12.86 -17.24
C ASP A 593 -12.95 11.95 -16.74
N ASP A 594 -13.63 11.29 -17.66
CA ASP A 594 -14.72 10.34 -17.36
C ASP A 594 -14.25 8.90 -17.14
N ASN A 595 -12.94 8.69 -16.95
CA ASN A 595 -12.41 7.37 -16.61
C ASN A 595 -12.93 6.89 -15.26
N ASN A 596 -12.83 5.59 -15.02
CA ASN A 596 -13.17 5.00 -13.73
C ASN A 596 -12.25 5.55 -12.64
N TRP A 597 -12.80 5.69 -11.42
CA TRP A 597 -12.02 6.02 -10.26
C TRP A 597 -10.94 4.96 -9.98
N SER A 598 -9.75 5.41 -9.58
CA SER A 598 -8.74 4.52 -9.01
C SER A 598 -9.27 3.80 -7.76
N ALA A 599 -8.64 2.72 -7.38
CA ALA A 599 -8.85 2.16 -6.04
C ALA A 599 -8.44 3.17 -4.95
N TRP A 600 -9.07 3.07 -3.79
CA TRP A 600 -8.66 3.85 -2.63
C TRP A 600 -7.24 3.45 -2.19
N SER A 601 -6.35 4.42 -2.03
CA SER A 601 -4.97 4.21 -1.59
C SER A 601 -4.50 5.33 -0.65
N THR A 602 -3.42 5.09 0.07
CA THR A 602 -2.78 6.10 0.93
C THR A 602 -1.85 7.05 0.16
N ALA A 603 -1.66 6.83 -1.15
CA ALA A 603 -0.80 7.68 -1.98
C ALA A 603 -1.37 9.11 -2.06
N THR A 604 -0.54 10.09 -1.75
CA THR A 604 -0.84 11.51 -1.79
C THR A 604 -0.51 12.15 -3.15
N HIS A 605 -0.13 11.34 -4.13
CA HIS A 605 0.19 11.80 -5.47
C HIS A 605 -0.34 10.84 -6.55
N ALA A 606 -0.52 11.36 -7.74
CA ALA A 606 -0.89 10.62 -8.94
C ALA A 606 -0.07 11.14 -10.12
N THR A 607 0.64 10.25 -10.79
CA THR A 607 1.44 10.57 -11.97
C THR A 607 0.79 9.98 -13.21
N PHE A 608 0.66 10.80 -14.24
CA PHE A 608 0.11 10.41 -15.53
C PHE A 608 1.14 10.68 -16.63
N ASN A 609 1.37 9.68 -17.45
CA ASN A 609 2.31 9.71 -18.55
C ASN A 609 1.52 9.56 -19.86
N ASN A 610 2.01 10.18 -20.93
CA ASN A 610 1.39 10.08 -22.25
C ASN A 610 -0.10 10.47 -22.26
N ILE A 611 -0.43 11.60 -21.66
CA ILE A 611 -1.79 12.12 -21.66
C ILE A 611 -2.15 12.57 -23.09
N PRO A 612 -3.31 12.21 -23.63
CA PRO A 612 -3.71 12.62 -24.98
C PRO A 612 -3.74 14.14 -25.17
N ASP A 613 -3.59 14.60 -26.42
CA ASP A 613 -3.73 16.03 -26.75
C ASP A 613 -5.16 16.53 -26.44
N TYR A 614 -5.33 17.80 -26.12
CA TYR A 614 -6.53 18.60 -25.87
C TYR A 614 -6.88 18.82 -24.41
N ALA A 615 -8.16 18.99 -24.07
CA ALA A 615 -8.62 19.36 -22.73
C ALA A 615 -8.79 18.15 -21.82
N HIS A 616 -8.27 18.25 -20.61
CA HIS A 616 -8.39 17.24 -19.57
C HIS A 616 -8.82 17.85 -18.24
N THR A 617 -9.44 17.03 -17.40
CA THR A 617 -9.79 17.39 -16.03
C THR A 617 -9.34 16.27 -15.09
N PHE A 618 -8.48 16.63 -14.17
CA PHE A 618 -8.12 15.75 -13.07
C PHE A 618 -9.12 15.91 -11.93
N TYR A 619 -9.59 14.80 -11.37
CA TYR A 619 -10.49 14.76 -10.22
C TYR A 619 -9.85 13.94 -9.11
N VAL A 620 -9.96 14.43 -7.90
CA VAL A 620 -9.50 13.73 -6.70
C VAL A 620 -10.52 13.83 -5.58
N GLN A 621 -10.63 12.77 -4.78
CA GLN A 621 -11.48 12.71 -3.60
C GLN A 621 -10.73 11.99 -2.48
N ALA A 622 -10.88 12.49 -1.27
CA ALA A 622 -10.31 11.88 -0.07
C ALA A 622 -11.39 11.20 0.78
N ARG A 623 -10.96 10.21 1.53
CA ARG A 623 -11.70 9.61 2.62
C ARG A 623 -10.79 9.61 3.85
N ASP A 624 -11.20 10.30 4.89
CA ASP A 624 -10.39 10.45 6.09
C ASP A 624 -10.34 9.17 6.95
N ALA A 625 -9.58 9.24 8.03
CA ALA A 625 -9.44 8.12 8.97
C ALA A 625 -10.76 7.70 9.63
N MET A 626 -11.79 8.55 9.64
CA MET A 626 -13.12 8.29 10.18
C MET A 626 -14.15 7.89 9.10
N ASN A 627 -13.70 7.55 7.89
CA ASN A 627 -14.54 7.19 6.75
C ASN A 627 -15.42 8.31 6.17
N ARG A 628 -15.15 9.56 6.51
CA ARG A 628 -15.86 10.72 5.96
C ARG A 628 -15.22 11.09 4.62
N GLN A 629 -16.05 11.36 3.62
CA GLN A 629 -15.57 11.71 2.28
C GLN A 629 -15.50 13.24 2.14
N SER A 630 -14.44 13.70 1.49
CA SER A 630 -14.31 15.10 1.10
C SER A 630 -15.20 15.43 -0.11
N GLU A 631 -15.40 16.72 -0.36
CA GLU A 631 -15.82 17.20 -1.68
C GLU A 631 -14.81 16.74 -2.74
N ILE A 632 -15.28 16.62 -3.98
CA ILE A 632 -14.43 16.31 -5.12
C ILE A 632 -13.76 17.59 -5.58
N VAL A 633 -12.43 17.58 -5.55
CA VAL A 633 -11.61 18.68 -6.07
C VAL A 633 -11.18 18.36 -7.49
N SER A 634 -11.20 19.35 -8.37
CA SER A 634 -10.79 19.16 -9.76
C SER A 634 -9.96 20.33 -10.26
N ILE A 635 -9.08 20.05 -11.23
CA ILE A 635 -8.30 21.06 -11.95
C ILE A 635 -8.29 20.71 -13.43
N LYS A 636 -8.43 21.72 -14.26
CA LYS A 636 -8.44 21.58 -15.71
C LYS A 636 -7.10 21.97 -16.30
N PHE A 637 -6.74 21.33 -17.39
CA PHE A 637 -5.56 21.65 -18.15
C PHE A 637 -5.75 21.32 -19.64
N TYR A 638 -4.91 21.87 -20.46
CA TYR A 638 -4.97 21.70 -21.90
C TYR A 638 -3.58 21.30 -22.44
N ILE A 639 -3.52 20.23 -23.21
CA ILE A 639 -2.32 19.80 -23.90
C ILE A 639 -2.45 20.24 -25.37
N THR A 640 -1.59 21.17 -25.77
CA THR A 640 -1.59 21.67 -27.16
C THR A 640 -1.05 20.58 -28.07
N PRO A 641 -1.84 20.14 -29.05
CA PRO A 641 -1.36 19.16 -30.01
C PRO A 641 -0.15 19.72 -30.78
N PRO A 642 0.86 18.88 -31.09
CA PRO A 642 2.02 19.30 -31.85
C PRO A 642 1.61 19.83 -33.22
N TYR A 643 2.42 20.75 -33.79
CA TYR A 643 2.09 21.52 -35.00
C TYR A 643 1.60 20.64 -36.14
N TYR A 644 2.13 19.42 -36.25
CA TYR A 644 1.73 18.48 -37.34
C TYR A 644 0.34 17.84 -37.14
N LYS A 645 -0.27 17.90 -35.95
CA LYS A 645 -1.63 17.47 -35.62
C LYS A 645 -2.62 18.63 -35.57
N GLN A 646 -2.20 19.86 -35.84
CA GLN A 646 -3.10 21.02 -35.78
C GLN A 646 -3.94 21.12 -37.08
N TRP A 647 -5.14 21.70 -36.97
CA TRP A 647 -6.13 21.75 -38.08
C TRP A 647 -5.57 22.31 -39.39
N TYR A 648 -4.69 23.32 -39.31
CA TYR A 648 -4.06 23.93 -40.49
C TYR A 648 -3.07 23.00 -41.20
N MET A 649 -2.44 22.06 -40.43
CA MET A 649 -1.57 21.04 -41.03
C MET A 649 -2.40 19.98 -41.79
N TYR A 650 -3.56 19.61 -41.30
CA TYR A 650 -4.48 18.74 -42.05
C TYR A 650 -4.93 19.42 -43.33
N LEU A 651 -5.19 20.76 -43.34
CA LEU A 651 -5.44 21.52 -44.54
C LEU A 651 -4.21 21.47 -45.48
N LEU A 652 -2.99 21.66 -44.95
CA LEU A 652 -1.75 21.55 -45.72
C LEU A 652 -1.58 20.16 -46.32
N TYR A 653 -1.78 19.09 -45.51
CA TYR A 653 -1.73 17.71 -46.01
C TYR A 653 -2.74 17.46 -47.10
N THR A 654 -3.95 17.98 -46.98
CA THR A 654 -4.99 17.90 -47.99
C THR A 654 -4.56 18.62 -49.26
N LEU A 655 -4.00 19.84 -49.15
CA LEU A 655 -3.48 20.60 -50.29
C LEU A 655 -2.32 19.89 -50.98
N ILE A 656 -1.39 19.31 -50.19
CA ILE A 656 -0.28 18.51 -50.74
C ILE A 656 -0.83 17.27 -51.47
N LEU A 657 -1.83 16.59 -50.92
CA LEU A 657 -2.46 15.44 -51.55
C LEU A 657 -3.10 15.83 -52.87
N ILE A 658 -3.86 16.95 -52.88
CA ILE A 658 -4.50 17.50 -54.11
C ILE A 658 -3.39 17.85 -55.12
N ALA A 659 -2.28 18.51 -54.70
CA ALA A 659 -1.16 18.85 -55.58
C ALA A 659 -0.52 17.56 -56.18
N ILE A 660 -0.34 16.53 -55.38
CA ILE A 660 0.17 15.23 -55.83
C ILE A 660 -0.77 14.60 -56.87
N VAL A 661 -2.06 14.55 -56.56
CA VAL A 661 -3.09 14.02 -57.48
C VAL A 661 -3.11 14.84 -58.77
N TYR A 662 -3.02 16.17 -58.66
CA TYR A 662 -2.95 17.06 -59.81
C TYR A 662 -1.67 16.84 -60.65
N ALA A 663 -0.53 16.67 -59.97
CA ALA A 663 0.73 16.36 -60.62
C ALA A 663 0.70 15.00 -61.34
N ILE A 664 0.13 13.98 -60.72
CA ILE A 664 -0.10 12.65 -61.32
C ILE A 664 -1.03 12.79 -62.54
N PHE A 665 -2.08 13.57 -62.41
CA PHE A 665 -3.03 13.82 -63.48
C PHE A 665 -2.34 14.54 -64.65
N GLN A 666 -1.54 15.57 -64.42
CA GLN A 666 -0.73 16.28 -65.43
C GLN A 666 0.32 15.39 -66.07
N LEU A 667 0.99 14.53 -65.29
CA LEU A 667 1.94 13.53 -65.82
C LEU A 667 1.21 12.48 -66.71
N ARG A 668 -0.02 12.07 -66.34
CA ARG A 668 -0.85 11.19 -67.20
C ARG A 668 -1.29 11.88 -68.46
N LEU A 669 -1.74 13.16 -68.38
CA LEU A 669 -2.10 13.95 -69.59
C LEU A 669 -0.88 14.10 -70.51
N ARG A 670 0.29 14.43 -70.00
CA ARG A 670 1.53 14.55 -70.78
C ARG A 670 1.97 13.18 -71.39
N ARG A 671 1.64 12.10 -70.69
CA ARG A 671 1.85 10.74 -71.27
C ARG A 671 0.87 10.44 -72.38
N LEU A 672 -0.41 10.74 -72.15
CA LEU A 672 -1.47 10.55 -73.14
C LEU A 672 -1.20 11.41 -74.40
N GLU A 673 -0.75 12.66 -74.22
CA GLU A 673 -0.38 13.51 -75.40
C GLU A 673 0.83 12.95 -76.14
N ARG A 674 1.88 12.47 -75.41
CA ARG A 674 3.00 11.79 -76.06
C ARG A 674 2.62 10.49 -76.73
N ASP A 675 1.72 9.71 -76.08
CA ASP A 675 1.23 8.47 -76.67
C ASP A 675 0.31 8.72 -77.85
N LYS A 676 -0.49 9.84 -77.86
CA LYS A 676 -1.28 10.27 -79.02
C LYS A 676 -0.37 10.67 -80.18
N ILE A 677 0.65 11.49 -79.93
CA ILE A 677 1.64 11.87 -81.00
C ILE A 677 2.40 10.67 -81.52
N ARG A 678 2.72 9.70 -80.64
CA ARG A 678 3.39 8.45 -81.00
C ARG A 678 2.49 7.48 -81.74
N LEU A 679 1.18 7.46 -81.35
CA LEU A 679 0.13 6.68 -82.04
C LEU A 679 -0.15 7.20 -83.47
N GLU A 680 -0.22 8.55 -83.56
CA GLU A 680 -0.40 9.19 -84.88
C GLU A 680 0.78 8.91 -85.83
N LYS A 681 2.01 8.88 -85.30
CA LYS A 681 3.20 8.48 -86.04
C LYS A 681 3.23 7.00 -86.40
N VAL A 682 2.84 6.12 -85.43
CA VAL A 682 2.80 4.66 -85.60
C VAL A 682 1.66 4.26 -86.53
N VAL A 683 0.52 4.96 -86.49
CA VAL A 683 -0.59 4.70 -87.40
C VAL A 683 -0.17 5.00 -88.89
N LYS A 684 0.62 6.07 -89.05
CA LYS A 684 1.12 6.43 -90.37
C LYS A 684 2.13 5.43 -90.93
N ASP A 685 2.99 4.90 -90.06
CA ASP A 685 4.04 3.93 -90.40
C ASP A 685 3.46 2.48 -90.53
N ARG A 686 2.43 2.15 -89.74
CA ARG A 686 1.77 0.85 -89.73
C ARG A 686 0.82 0.58 -90.91
N THR A 687 0.25 1.62 -91.49
CA THR A 687 -0.59 1.45 -92.65
C THR A 687 0.20 0.90 -93.84
N ALA A 688 1.53 1.11 -93.93
CA ALA A 688 2.40 0.53 -94.90
C ALA A 688 2.89 -0.93 -94.55
N GLU A 689 2.87 -1.31 -93.29
CA GLU A 689 3.42 -2.58 -92.86
C GLU A 689 2.35 -3.72 -92.66
N VAL A 690 1.11 -3.36 -92.41
CA VAL A 690 0.00 -4.24 -92.12
C VAL A 690 -0.35 -5.16 -93.38
N VAL A 691 0.04 -4.77 -94.56
CA VAL A 691 -0.17 -5.59 -95.78
C VAL A 691 0.84 -6.74 -95.78
N LYS A 692 1.93 -6.68 -95.07
CA LYS A 692 2.99 -7.71 -95.17
C LYS A 692 3.01 -8.69 -93.93
N GLN A 693 2.26 -8.43 -92.87
CA GLN A 693 2.35 -9.21 -91.62
C GLN A 693 1.12 -10.02 -91.18
N LYS A 694 0.13 -10.12 -92.10
CA LYS A 694 -1.05 -10.93 -91.81
C LYS A 694 -0.80 -12.43 -91.68
N ASP A 695 0.27 -12.92 -92.15
CA ASP A 695 0.54 -14.34 -92.19
C ASP A 695 1.53 -14.83 -91.05
N GLU A 696 2.19 -13.91 -90.33
CA GLU A 696 3.11 -14.29 -89.24
C GLU A 696 2.48 -14.21 -87.87
N ILE A 697 1.35 -13.67 -87.66
CA ILE A 697 0.78 -13.34 -86.35
C ILE A 697 -0.02 -14.51 -85.71
N GLU A 698 -0.52 -15.43 -86.46
CA GLU A 698 -1.32 -16.52 -85.97
C GLU A 698 -0.52 -17.56 -85.16
N GLU A 699 0.81 -17.67 -85.39
CA GLU A 699 1.65 -18.60 -84.66
C GLU A 699 2.28 -18.09 -83.36
N LYS A 700 2.41 -16.77 -83.18
CA LYS A 700 3.05 -16.18 -81.98
C LYS A 700 2.09 -15.87 -80.85
N SER A 701 0.78 -15.76 -81.07
CA SER A 701 -0.23 -15.44 -80.07
C SER A 701 -0.36 -16.51 -78.96
N LYS A 702 -0.17 -17.80 -79.32
CA LYS A 702 -0.32 -18.91 -78.35
C LYS A 702 0.85 -19.07 -77.39
N ARG A 703 2.04 -18.52 -77.69
CA ARG A 703 3.20 -18.63 -76.79
C ARG A 703 3.32 -17.48 -75.73
N LEU A 704 2.62 -16.38 -75.95
CA LEU A 704 2.74 -15.23 -75.08
C LEU A 704 1.78 -15.27 -73.85
N GLU A 705 0.64 -15.93 -74.02
CA GLU A 705 -0.35 -16.04 -72.94
C GLU A 705 0.12 -16.93 -71.78
N THR A 706 0.91 -17.98 -72.08
CA THR A 706 1.44 -18.90 -71.05
C THR A 706 2.56 -18.29 -70.25
N ALA A 707 3.39 -17.44 -70.90
CA ALA A 707 4.55 -16.82 -70.22
C ALA A 707 4.17 -15.63 -69.26
N LEU A 708 3.04 -14.96 -69.54
CA LEU A 708 2.58 -13.82 -68.70
C LEU A 708 1.92 -14.29 -67.38
N GLN A 709 1.33 -15.49 -67.36
CA GLN A 709 0.73 -16.07 -66.19
C GLN A 709 1.78 -16.55 -65.18
N GLU A 710 2.86 -17.20 -65.70
CA GLU A 710 3.97 -17.66 -64.87
C GLU A 710 4.81 -16.50 -64.26
N LEU A 711 4.92 -15.36 -64.95
CA LEU A 711 5.66 -14.19 -64.45
C LEU A 711 4.93 -13.43 -63.31
N GLY A 712 3.56 -13.42 -63.36
CA GLY A 712 2.76 -12.75 -62.34
C GLY A 712 2.79 -13.49 -61.00
N GLU A 713 2.81 -14.82 -61.02
CA GLU A 713 2.88 -15.62 -59.79
C GLU A 713 4.27 -15.58 -59.16
N ALA A 714 5.34 -15.60 -59.95
CA ALA A 714 6.71 -15.48 -59.43
C ALA A 714 7.03 -14.12 -58.80
N GLN A 715 6.46 -13.02 -59.34
CA GLN A 715 6.68 -11.69 -58.80
C GLN A 715 5.99 -11.45 -57.48
N SER A 716 4.81 -12.02 -57.27
CA SER A 716 4.06 -11.93 -56.01
C SER A 716 4.74 -12.69 -54.87
N GLU A 717 5.36 -13.82 -55.18
CA GLU A 717 6.07 -14.64 -54.20
C GLU A 717 7.45 -14.01 -53.83
N LEU A 718 8.16 -13.40 -54.77
CA LEU A 718 9.41 -12.68 -54.49
C LEU A 718 9.20 -11.44 -53.58
N ILE A 719 8.09 -10.67 -53.81
CA ILE A 719 7.79 -9.50 -52.96
C ILE A 719 7.41 -9.95 -51.54
N ARG A 720 6.78 -11.08 -51.37
CA ARG A 720 6.44 -11.65 -50.10
C ARG A 720 7.70 -12.12 -49.34
N GLN A 721 8.63 -12.77 -50.00
CA GLN A 721 9.87 -13.25 -49.43
C GLN A 721 10.84 -12.10 -49.07
N GLU A 722 10.93 -11.07 -49.88
CA GLU A 722 11.82 -9.91 -49.65
C GLU A 722 11.35 -9.07 -48.46
N LYS A 723 10.02 -8.88 -48.27
CA LYS A 723 9.48 -8.20 -47.08
C LYS A 723 9.72 -9.01 -45.81
N MET A 724 9.58 -10.34 -45.83
CA MET A 724 9.84 -11.17 -44.66
C MET A 724 11.32 -11.23 -44.29
N ALA A 725 12.21 -11.30 -45.27
CA ALA A 725 13.65 -11.35 -45.02
C ALA A 725 14.19 -10.01 -44.44
N THR A 726 13.63 -8.86 -44.84
CA THR A 726 14.03 -7.54 -44.37
C THR A 726 13.55 -7.31 -42.95
N VAL A 727 12.31 -7.71 -42.60
CA VAL A 727 11.79 -7.63 -41.25
C VAL A 727 12.55 -8.58 -40.31
N GLY A 728 12.85 -9.81 -40.76
CA GLY A 728 13.63 -10.79 -40.00
C GLY A 728 15.03 -10.30 -39.63
N LYS A 729 15.78 -9.71 -40.57
CA LYS A 729 17.15 -9.18 -40.29
C LYS A 729 17.15 -7.98 -39.32
N LEU A 730 16.18 -7.05 -39.45
CA LEU A 730 16.08 -5.91 -38.56
C LEU A 730 15.70 -6.34 -37.14
N THR A 731 14.77 -7.29 -37.02
CA THR A 731 14.31 -7.75 -35.70
C THR A 731 15.38 -8.62 -35.03
N GLN A 732 16.14 -9.42 -35.76
CA GLN A 732 17.25 -10.19 -35.21
C GLN A 732 18.34 -9.28 -34.62
N GLY A 733 18.71 -8.20 -35.32
CA GLY A 733 19.68 -7.24 -34.81
C GLY A 733 19.21 -6.44 -33.59
N LEU A 734 17.90 -6.27 -33.42
CA LEU A 734 17.30 -5.65 -32.21
C LEU A 734 17.31 -6.62 -31.02
N ILE A 735 16.95 -7.87 -31.25
CA ILE A 735 16.94 -8.92 -30.19
C ILE A 735 18.34 -9.09 -29.61
N ASP A 736 19.39 -9.19 -30.44
CA ASP A 736 20.77 -9.33 -29.98
C ASP A 736 21.26 -8.12 -29.15
N ARG A 737 20.82 -6.91 -29.52
CA ARG A 737 21.16 -5.68 -28.77
C ARG A 737 20.44 -5.56 -27.43
N ILE A 738 19.32 -6.23 -27.24
CA ILE A 738 18.54 -6.22 -25.97
C ILE A 738 18.93 -7.41 -25.10
N LEU A 739 19.24 -8.57 -25.66
CA LEU A 739 19.66 -9.75 -24.89
C LEU A 739 20.97 -9.53 -24.12
N ASN A 740 21.92 -8.79 -24.71
CA ASN A 740 23.21 -8.54 -24.06
C ASN A 740 23.09 -7.74 -22.77
N PRO A 741 22.45 -6.55 -22.73
CA PRO A 741 22.27 -5.82 -21.46
C PRO A 741 21.42 -6.59 -20.45
N LEU A 742 20.43 -7.38 -20.89
CA LEU A 742 19.62 -8.22 -19.99
C LEU A 742 20.43 -9.33 -19.32
N ASN A 743 21.35 -9.95 -20.06
CA ASN A 743 22.29 -10.93 -19.49
C ASN A 743 23.20 -10.28 -18.44
N TYR A 744 23.65 -9.03 -18.66
CA TYR A 744 24.40 -8.30 -17.65
C TYR A 744 23.56 -8.01 -16.40
N ILE A 745 22.31 -7.56 -16.55
CA ILE A 745 21.41 -7.30 -15.43
C ILE A 745 21.18 -8.57 -14.59
N ASN A 746 20.91 -9.70 -15.25
CA ASN A 746 20.74 -10.99 -14.58
C ASN A 746 22.01 -11.46 -13.85
N ASN A 747 23.17 -11.28 -14.46
CA ASN A 747 24.45 -11.63 -13.84
C ASN A 747 24.79 -10.73 -12.67
N PHE A 748 24.55 -9.42 -12.78
CA PHE A 748 24.77 -8.48 -11.67
C PHE A 748 23.77 -8.72 -10.53
N ALA A 749 22.51 -9.00 -10.80
CA ALA A 749 21.54 -9.34 -9.76
C ALA A 749 21.98 -10.58 -8.96
N LYS A 750 22.40 -11.63 -9.65
CA LYS A 750 22.88 -12.88 -9.04
C LYS A 750 24.21 -12.69 -8.27
N LEU A 751 25.11 -11.88 -8.79
CA LEU A 751 26.36 -11.54 -8.10
C LEU A 751 26.09 -10.72 -6.84
N SER A 752 25.19 -9.74 -6.95
CA SER A 752 24.81 -8.91 -5.80
C SER A 752 24.07 -9.70 -4.72
N GLU A 753 23.23 -10.67 -5.11
CA GLU A 753 22.59 -11.62 -4.17
C GLU A 753 23.66 -12.44 -3.39
N GLY A 754 24.71 -12.89 -4.11
CA GLY A 754 25.87 -13.54 -3.48
C GLY A 754 26.58 -12.64 -2.47
N LEU A 755 26.83 -11.37 -2.84
CA LEU A 755 27.50 -10.41 -1.95
C LEU A 755 26.63 -10.08 -0.71
N VAL A 756 25.31 -9.96 -0.86
CA VAL A 756 24.39 -9.76 0.28
C VAL A 756 24.43 -10.95 1.23
N LYS A 757 24.51 -12.17 0.68
CA LYS A 757 24.61 -13.39 1.46
C LYS A 757 25.94 -13.48 2.23
N ASP A 758 27.03 -13.08 1.59
CA ASP A 758 28.37 -13.03 2.22
C ASP A 758 28.40 -11.96 3.34
N ILE A 759 27.81 -10.78 3.11
CA ILE A 759 27.68 -9.74 4.13
C ILE A 759 26.84 -10.24 5.31
N LYS A 760 25.73 -10.91 5.03
CA LYS A 760 24.83 -11.48 6.05
C LYS A 760 25.54 -12.55 6.88
N THR A 761 26.38 -13.36 6.26
CA THR A 761 27.22 -14.36 6.94
C THR A 761 28.25 -13.67 7.84
N ASN A 762 28.97 -12.66 7.32
CA ASN A 762 29.98 -11.93 8.09
C ASN A 762 29.37 -11.19 9.29
N ILE A 763 28.18 -10.63 9.13
CA ILE A 763 27.43 -9.95 10.23
C ILE A 763 26.96 -10.98 11.27
N ASN A 764 26.51 -12.17 10.84
CA ASN A 764 26.13 -13.25 11.75
C ASN A 764 27.33 -13.77 12.55
N ASP A 765 28.51 -13.83 11.94
CA ASP A 765 29.74 -14.26 12.61
C ASP A 765 30.23 -13.24 13.66
N ASP A 766 29.91 -11.96 13.47
CA ASP A 766 30.25 -10.89 14.42
C ASP A 766 29.08 -10.47 15.35
N LYS A 767 28.02 -11.27 15.42
CA LYS A 767 26.80 -11.03 16.20
C LYS A 767 27.07 -10.66 17.66
N GLU A 768 28.04 -11.31 18.30
CA GLU A 768 28.39 -11.05 19.70
C GLU A 768 29.08 -9.69 19.93
N LYS A 769 29.52 -9.02 18.84
CA LYS A 769 30.23 -7.73 18.91
C LYS A 769 29.34 -6.55 18.56
N MET A 770 28.12 -6.80 18.07
CA MET A 770 27.15 -5.78 17.66
C MET A 770 26.11 -5.53 18.75
N ASP A 771 25.61 -4.32 18.81
CA ASP A 771 24.43 -4.00 19.60
C ASP A 771 23.23 -4.79 19.07
N PRO A 772 22.43 -5.45 19.95
CA PRO A 772 21.34 -6.35 19.51
C PRO A 772 20.30 -5.69 18.59
N GLU A 773 19.96 -4.42 18.82
CA GLU A 773 18.99 -3.67 18.03
C GLU A 773 19.55 -3.34 16.63
N ASN A 774 20.80 -2.88 16.56
CA ASN A 774 21.50 -2.63 15.30
C ASN A 774 21.75 -3.91 14.49
N TYR A 775 21.93 -5.06 15.16
CA TYR A 775 22.07 -6.33 14.48
C TYR A 775 20.76 -6.76 13.81
N GLU A 776 19.64 -6.67 14.53
CA GLU A 776 18.31 -7.08 14.03
C GLU A 776 17.89 -6.21 12.85
N ASP A 777 18.01 -4.89 12.98
CA ASP A 777 17.74 -3.93 11.90
C ASP A 777 18.60 -4.18 10.65
N THR A 778 19.89 -4.49 10.85
CA THR A 778 20.82 -4.75 9.74
C THR A 778 20.46 -6.04 8.99
N ILE A 779 20.11 -7.09 9.73
CA ILE A 779 19.69 -8.36 9.13
C ILE A 779 18.37 -8.21 8.34
N ASP A 780 17.44 -7.42 8.87
CA ASP A 780 16.16 -7.16 8.18
C ASP A 780 16.35 -6.35 6.88
N VAL A 781 17.19 -5.33 6.90
CA VAL A 781 17.53 -4.56 5.69
C VAL A 781 18.21 -5.43 4.64
N LEU A 782 19.15 -6.30 5.06
CA LEU A 782 19.79 -7.26 4.15
C LEU A 782 18.79 -8.28 3.60
N GLY A 783 17.80 -8.71 4.38
CA GLY A 783 16.71 -9.58 3.92
C GLY A 783 15.82 -8.92 2.86
N MET A 784 15.49 -7.66 3.04
CA MET A 784 14.74 -6.89 2.05
C MET A 784 15.55 -6.67 0.75
N LEU A 785 16.85 -6.41 0.86
CA LEU A 785 17.73 -6.25 -0.29
C LEU A 785 17.88 -7.57 -1.08
N GLU A 786 18.05 -8.68 -0.40
CA GLU A 786 18.08 -10.03 -0.99
C GLU A 786 16.79 -10.33 -1.77
N GLY A 787 15.62 -10.04 -1.17
CA GLY A 787 14.32 -10.20 -1.81
C GLY A 787 14.12 -9.31 -3.05
N ASN A 788 14.65 -8.10 -3.04
CA ASN A 788 14.59 -7.20 -4.20
C ASN A 788 15.50 -7.67 -5.34
N LEU A 789 16.70 -8.13 -5.04
CA LEU A 789 17.64 -8.67 -6.02
C LEU A 789 17.10 -9.94 -6.66
N GLN A 790 16.45 -10.81 -5.88
CA GLN A 790 15.78 -12.00 -6.40
C GLN A 790 14.69 -11.62 -7.41
N LYS A 791 13.84 -10.63 -7.08
CA LYS A 791 12.82 -10.13 -8.01
C LYS A 791 13.41 -9.56 -9.31
N VAL A 792 14.49 -8.78 -9.22
CA VAL A 792 15.20 -8.26 -10.40
C VAL A 792 15.69 -9.41 -11.28
N GLY A 793 16.28 -10.44 -10.69
CA GLY A 793 16.71 -11.65 -11.38
C GLY A 793 15.55 -12.40 -12.10
N GLU A 794 14.43 -12.56 -11.40
CA GLU A 794 13.22 -13.21 -11.95
C GLU A 794 12.64 -12.43 -13.14
N HIS A 795 12.51 -11.12 -13.04
CA HIS A 795 12.02 -10.27 -14.14
C HIS A 795 12.98 -10.25 -15.32
N GLY A 796 14.28 -10.18 -15.07
CA GLY A 796 15.30 -10.23 -16.11
C GLY A 796 15.30 -11.58 -16.84
N GLN A 797 15.15 -12.69 -16.14
CA GLN A 797 15.04 -14.03 -16.73
C GLN A 797 13.77 -14.18 -17.58
N ASN A 798 12.64 -13.64 -17.11
CA ASN A 798 11.38 -13.68 -17.86
C ASN A 798 11.48 -12.89 -19.17
N THR A 799 12.09 -11.71 -19.14
CA THR A 799 12.31 -10.89 -20.35
C THR A 799 13.26 -11.58 -21.32
N THR A 800 14.35 -12.19 -20.82
CA THR A 800 15.29 -12.98 -21.62
C THR A 800 14.59 -14.14 -22.32
N ARG A 801 13.67 -14.82 -21.63
CA ARG A 801 12.91 -15.94 -22.17
C ARG A 801 11.94 -15.51 -23.27
N THR A 802 11.30 -14.35 -23.11
CA THR A 802 10.40 -13.74 -24.11
C THR A 802 11.17 -13.37 -25.38
N LEU A 803 12.36 -12.75 -25.24
CA LEU A 803 13.21 -12.38 -26.37
C LEU A 803 13.77 -13.59 -27.09
N LYS A 804 14.16 -14.65 -26.37
CA LYS A 804 14.58 -15.92 -26.98
C LYS A 804 13.43 -16.59 -27.76
N ALA A 805 12.20 -16.49 -27.23
CA ALA A 805 11.03 -16.97 -27.96
C ALA A 805 10.78 -16.19 -29.27
N MET A 806 11.03 -14.87 -29.28
CA MET A 806 11.01 -14.03 -30.48
C MET A 806 12.14 -14.42 -31.47
N GLU A 807 13.34 -14.67 -30.96
CA GLU A 807 14.46 -15.15 -31.77
C GLU A 807 14.13 -16.50 -32.46
N GLU A 808 13.50 -17.42 -31.74
CA GLU A 808 13.05 -18.70 -32.31
C GLU A 808 11.99 -18.54 -33.42
N MET A 809 11.13 -17.49 -33.31
CA MET A 809 10.16 -17.16 -34.37
C MET A 809 10.84 -16.69 -35.67
N LEU A 810 12.02 -16.09 -35.56
CA LEU A 810 12.74 -15.44 -36.68
C LEU A 810 13.86 -16.31 -37.28
N LYS A 811 14.23 -17.40 -36.62
CA LYS A 811 15.24 -18.32 -37.13
C LYS A 811 14.86 -18.91 -38.50
N ASP A 812 15.80 -18.83 -39.42
CA ASP A 812 15.65 -19.36 -40.78
C ASP A 812 15.24 -20.84 -40.74
N ARG A 813 14.11 -21.16 -41.35
CA ARG A 813 13.45 -22.47 -41.32
C ARG A 813 13.95 -23.39 -42.46
N SER A 814 15.20 -23.30 -42.82
CA SER A 814 15.80 -23.99 -43.97
C SER A 814 16.18 -25.47 -43.70
N GLY A 815 15.48 -26.15 -42.82
CA GLY A 815 15.54 -27.62 -42.75
C GLY A 815 14.68 -28.22 -43.84
N GLY A 816 15.29 -28.97 -44.76
CA GLY A 816 14.61 -29.56 -45.90
C GLY A 816 13.46 -30.48 -45.46
N ILE A 817 12.34 -30.40 -46.18
CA ILE A 817 11.26 -31.38 -46.12
C ILE A 817 11.74 -32.67 -46.77
N VAL A 818 11.75 -33.77 -45.99
CA VAL A 818 12.20 -35.07 -46.45
C VAL A 818 11.15 -36.14 -46.10
N PRO A 819 11.06 -37.23 -46.89
CA PRO A 819 10.20 -38.35 -46.52
C PRO A 819 10.59 -38.92 -45.16
N MET A 820 9.62 -39.07 -44.28
CA MET A 820 9.86 -39.58 -42.93
C MET A 820 8.67 -40.37 -42.39
N ASN A 821 8.94 -41.24 -41.41
CA ASN A 821 7.90 -42.04 -40.75
C ASN A 821 7.34 -41.31 -39.52
N LEU A 822 6.11 -40.79 -39.64
CA LEU A 822 5.43 -40.08 -38.56
C LEU A 822 5.16 -40.95 -37.32
N ALA A 823 4.82 -42.25 -37.53
CA ALA A 823 4.57 -43.16 -36.43
C ALA A 823 5.84 -43.38 -35.56
N ALA A 824 7.03 -43.36 -36.18
CA ALA A 824 8.29 -43.45 -35.44
C ALA A 824 8.56 -42.24 -34.60
N ILE A 825 8.26 -41.00 -35.09
CA ILE A 825 8.39 -39.76 -34.36
C ILE A 825 7.44 -39.76 -33.16
N VAL A 826 6.16 -40.09 -33.34
CA VAL A 826 5.15 -40.15 -32.28
C VAL A 826 5.55 -41.11 -31.16
N ARG A 827 6.11 -42.26 -31.46
CA ARG A 827 6.60 -43.21 -30.46
C ARG A 827 7.86 -42.71 -29.74
N GLN A 828 8.71 -41.98 -30.43
CA GLN A 828 9.86 -41.31 -29.82
C GLN A 828 9.42 -40.22 -28.87
N ASP A 829 8.45 -39.38 -29.27
CA ASP A 829 7.90 -38.29 -28.45
C ASP A 829 7.13 -38.83 -27.24
N GLU A 830 6.47 -40.00 -27.36
CA GLU A 830 5.88 -40.68 -26.17
C GLU A 830 6.93 -41.02 -25.13
N LYS A 831 8.07 -41.61 -25.55
CA LYS A 831 9.17 -41.90 -24.62
C LYS A 831 9.76 -40.63 -24.00
N MET A 832 9.93 -39.58 -24.81
CA MET A 832 10.42 -38.28 -24.34
C MET A 832 9.45 -37.63 -23.39
N LEU A 833 8.14 -37.77 -23.58
CA LEU A 833 7.11 -37.28 -22.67
C LEU A 833 7.25 -37.94 -21.29
N HIS A 834 7.38 -39.25 -21.25
CA HIS A 834 7.53 -40.01 -20.00
C HIS A 834 8.83 -39.65 -19.26
N GLU A 835 9.89 -39.34 -19.97
CA GLU A 835 11.16 -38.95 -19.35
C GLU A 835 11.13 -37.48 -18.85
N TYR A 836 10.58 -36.57 -19.63
CA TYR A 836 10.57 -35.15 -19.34
C TYR A 836 9.60 -34.80 -18.17
N TYR A 837 8.45 -35.49 -18.15
CA TYR A 837 7.41 -35.27 -17.15
C TYR A 837 7.30 -36.41 -16.13
N LYS A 838 8.38 -37.16 -15.93
CA LYS A 838 8.44 -38.34 -15.06
C LYS A 838 7.93 -38.05 -13.64
N ASN A 839 8.29 -36.90 -13.10
CA ASN A 839 7.88 -36.47 -11.76
C ASN A 839 6.38 -36.16 -11.70
N ASP A 840 5.89 -35.39 -12.67
CA ASP A 840 4.46 -35.03 -12.72
C ASP A 840 3.57 -36.23 -12.96
N ILE A 841 4.01 -37.13 -13.86
CA ILE A 841 3.29 -38.39 -14.18
C ILE A 841 3.20 -39.28 -12.91
N ALA A 842 4.29 -39.37 -12.15
CA ALA A 842 4.34 -40.20 -10.94
C ALA A 842 3.58 -39.53 -9.77
N GLU A 843 3.70 -38.25 -9.60
CA GLU A 843 3.08 -37.51 -8.51
C GLU A 843 1.55 -37.42 -8.63
N TYR A 844 1.07 -37.12 -9.84
CA TYR A 844 -0.37 -36.94 -10.09
C TYR A 844 -1.07 -38.17 -10.69
N GLY A 845 -0.33 -39.25 -10.97
CA GLY A 845 -0.88 -40.49 -11.52
C GLY A 845 -1.45 -40.28 -12.93
N ILE A 846 -0.78 -39.53 -13.80
CA ILE A 846 -1.27 -39.19 -15.13
C ILE A 846 -1.28 -40.43 -16.02
N GLN A 847 -2.45 -40.79 -16.55
CA GLN A 847 -2.59 -41.86 -17.55
C GLN A 847 -2.29 -41.32 -18.95
N VAL A 848 -1.24 -41.79 -19.56
CA VAL A 848 -0.89 -41.47 -20.94
C VAL A 848 -1.36 -42.62 -21.83
N ILE A 849 -2.25 -42.33 -22.78
CA ILE A 849 -2.81 -43.31 -23.73
C ILE A 849 -2.37 -42.94 -25.14
N VAL A 850 -1.60 -43.81 -25.76
CA VAL A 850 -1.12 -43.58 -27.16
C VAL A 850 -1.72 -44.65 -28.07
N ASP A 851 -2.49 -44.19 -29.08
CA ASP A 851 -3.11 -44.97 -30.13
C ASP A 851 -2.41 -44.62 -31.46
N CYS A 852 -1.33 -45.34 -31.77
CA CYS A 852 -0.54 -45.12 -32.98
C CYS A 852 -0.42 -46.40 -33.77
N PRO A 853 -0.75 -46.38 -35.07
CA PRO A 853 -0.68 -47.58 -35.93
C PRO A 853 0.72 -48.17 -35.95
N GLU A 854 0.81 -49.53 -36.02
CA GLU A 854 2.10 -50.25 -36.14
C GLU A 854 2.75 -50.12 -37.52
N ARG A 855 1.92 -49.87 -38.55
CA ARG A 855 2.40 -49.68 -39.95
C ARG A 855 3.12 -48.32 -40.09
N GLU A 856 4.08 -48.29 -40.96
CA GLU A 856 4.78 -47.07 -41.35
C GLU A 856 3.83 -46.06 -42.00
N LEU A 857 3.91 -44.82 -41.55
CA LEU A 857 3.15 -43.69 -42.08
C LEU A 857 4.14 -42.66 -42.62
N THR A 858 4.44 -42.80 -43.94
CA THR A 858 5.39 -41.91 -44.59
C THR A 858 4.72 -40.61 -45.00
N ILE A 859 5.28 -39.51 -44.53
CA ILE A 859 4.88 -38.12 -44.85
C ILE A 859 6.16 -37.36 -45.28
N ASP A 860 5.98 -36.29 -46.04
CA ASP A 860 7.07 -35.34 -46.30
C ASP A 860 7.09 -34.28 -45.19
N GLY A 861 8.22 -34.17 -44.52
CA GLY A 861 8.29 -33.19 -43.44
C GLY A 861 9.69 -33.05 -42.85
N ASN A 862 9.77 -32.25 -41.78
CA ASN A 862 10.94 -32.09 -40.95
C ASN A 862 10.69 -32.72 -39.60
N ALA A 863 11.43 -33.78 -39.28
CA ALA A 863 11.24 -34.56 -38.05
C ALA A 863 11.38 -33.73 -36.77
N GLU A 864 12.35 -32.85 -36.73
CA GLU A 864 12.61 -31.99 -35.56
C GLU A 864 11.47 -31.00 -35.31
N GLN A 865 10.97 -30.39 -36.39
CA GLN A 865 9.86 -29.42 -36.27
C GLN A 865 8.55 -30.12 -35.88
N LEU A 866 8.25 -31.29 -36.42
CA LEU A 866 7.05 -32.05 -36.07
C LEU A 866 7.11 -32.60 -34.65
N SER A 867 8.26 -33.14 -34.22
CA SER A 867 8.48 -33.57 -32.84
C SER A 867 8.32 -32.38 -31.87
N LYS A 868 8.89 -31.20 -32.19
CA LYS A 868 8.72 -29.96 -31.40
C LYS A 868 7.24 -29.56 -31.28
N THR A 869 6.46 -29.71 -32.35
CA THR A 869 5.02 -29.47 -32.34
C THR A 869 4.27 -30.44 -31.43
N ILE A 870 4.52 -31.76 -31.61
CA ILE A 870 3.87 -32.78 -30.79
C ILE A 870 4.22 -32.62 -29.32
N MET A 871 5.47 -32.40 -28.98
CA MET A 871 5.91 -32.17 -27.59
C MET A 871 5.35 -30.87 -26.99
N SER A 872 5.19 -29.82 -27.77
CA SER A 872 4.55 -28.58 -27.34
C SER A 872 3.08 -28.80 -26.97
N LEU A 873 2.34 -29.56 -27.79
CA LEU A 873 0.94 -29.88 -27.52
C LEU A 873 0.78 -30.84 -26.34
N LEU A 874 1.64 -31.86 -26.24
CA LEU A 874 1.67 -32.81 -25.12
C LEU A 874 2.01 -32.10 -23.78
N GLY A 875 2.97 -31.17 -23.79
CA GLY A 875 3.32 -30.38 -22.62
C GLY A 875 2.17 -29.48 -22.15
N ASN A 876 1.39 -28.93 -23.06
CA ASN A 876 0.18 -28.19 -22.71
C ASN A 876 -0.91 -29.08 -22.10
N ALA A 877 -1.05 -30.32 -22.63
CA ALA A 877 -1.98 -31.30 -22.11
C ALA A 877 -1.61 -31.75 -20.69
N VAL A 878 -0.33 -32.07 -20.44
CA VAL A 878 0.18 -32.41 -19.11
C VAL A 878 -0.05 -31.25 -18.13
N TYR A 879 0.28 -30.04 -18.51
CA TYR A 879 0.03 -28.86 -17.68
C TYR A 879 -1.44 -28.72 -17.30
N ALA A 880 -2.36 -28.89 -18.27
CA ALA A 880 -3.79 -28.76 -18.05
C ALA A 880 -4.33 -29.79 -17.05
N VAL A 881 -3.89 -31.06 -17.14
CA VAL A 881 -4.35 -32.11 -16.24
C VAL A 881 -3.75 -31.98 -14.83
N VAL A 882 -2.48 -31.55 -14.72
CA VAL A 882 -1.82 -31.27 -13.44
C VAL A 882 -2.55 -30.14 -12.70
N LYS A 883 -2.85 -29.04 -13.37
CA LYS A 883 -3.59 -27.91 -12.78
C LYS A 883 -4.99 -28.32 -12.29
N LYS A 884 -5.67 -29.24 -12.98
CA LYS A 884 -6.95 -29.77 -12.53
C LYS A 884 -6.78 -30.76 -11.37
N ALA A 885 -5.77 -31.60 -11.40
CA ALA A 885 -5.47 -32.55 -10.32
C ALA A 885 -5.10 -31.82 -9.01
N GLN A 886 -4.43 -30.66 -9.08
CA GLN A 886 -4.14 -29.81 -7.93
C GLN A 886 -5.40 -29.22 -7.29
N ARG A 887 -6.50 -29.07 -8.05
CA ARG A 887 -7.76 -28.46 -7.58
C ARG A 887 -8.80 -29.50 -7.16
N LEU A 888 -8.81 -30.67 -7.78
CA LEU A 888 -9.88 -31.66 -7.63
C LEU A 888 -9.34 -32.99 -7.11
N LYS A 889 -9.56 -33.29 -5.83
CA LYS A 889 -9.15 -34.58 -5.25
C LYS A 889 -9.99 -35.74 -5.84
N GLY A 890 -9.33 -36.79 -6.23
CA GLY A 890 -9.99 -37.97 -6.83
C GLY A 890 -10.18 -37.89 -8.36
N PHE A 891 -9.65 -36.85 -8.99
CA PHE A 891 -9.57 -36.73 -10.46
C PHE A 891 -8.51 -37.69 -11.02
N THR A 892 -8.83 -38.39 -12.07
CA THR A 892 -7.87 -39.25 -12.79
C THR A 892 -7.36 -38.52 -14.04
N PRO A 893 -6.16 -37.91 -13.97
CA PRO A 893 -5.60 -37.17 -15.09
C PRO A 893 -5.31 -38.08 -16.26
N THR A 894 -5.79 -37.74 -17.45
CA THR A 894 -5.58 -38.54 -18.67
C THR A 894 -5.15 -37.65 -19.83
N VAL A 895 -4.10 -38.05 -20.53
CA VAL A 895 -3.63 -37.46 -21.78
C VAL A 895 -3.62 -38.53 -22.83
N SER A 896 -4.29 -38.29 -23.95
CA SER A 896 -4.35 -39.25 -25.07
C SER A 896 -3.79 -38.63 -26.34
N LEU A 897 -3.02 -39.42 -27.03
CA LEU A 897 -2.45 -39.11 -28.35
C LEU A 897 -2.91 -40.18 -29.35
N SER A 898 -3.65 -39.79 -30.36
CA SER A 898 -4.09 -40.74 -31.39
C SER A 898 -3.67 -40.30 -32.79
N VAL A 899 -3.24 -41.29 -33.58
CA VAL A 899 -2.80 -41.10 -34.98
C VAL A 899 -3.70 -41.93 -35.86
N LYS A 900 -4.52 -41.30 -36.68
CA LYS A 900 -5.47 -41.97 -37.57
C LYS A 900 -5.21 -41.61 -39.05
N PRO A 901 -4.84 -42.57 -39.88
CA PRO A 901 -4.73 -42.36 -41.32
C PRO A 901 -6.11 -42.21 -41.92
N ALA A 902 -6.33 -41.19 -42.77
CA ALA A 902 -7.50 -40.96 -43.57
C ALA A 902 -7.05 -40.84 -45.04
N ALA A 903 -7.79 -41.30 -45.97
CA ALA A 903 -7.54 -41.45 -47.42
C ALA A 903 -6.23 -40.83 -48.01
N ASP A 904 -5.98 -39.54 -47.86
CA ASP A 904 -4.83 -38.79 -48.36
C ASP A 904 -4.10 -38.01 -47.26
N ARG A 905 -4.58 -38.08 -46.02
CA ARG A 905 -4.00 -37.33 -44.88
C ARG A 905 -3.88 -38.22 -43.65
N VAL A 906 -3.01 -37.86 -42.76
CA VAL A 906 -2.98 -38.43 -41.42
C VAL A 906 -3.47 -37.36 -40.43
N GLN A 907 -4.31 -37.78 -39.54
CA GLN A 907 -4.81 -36.94 -38.45
C GLN A 907 -4.13 -37.36 -37.15
N VAL A 908 -3.54 -36.38 -36.47
CA VAL A 908 -2.96 -36.52 -35.12
C VAL A 908 -3.81 -35.73 -34.17
N THR A 909 -4.31 -36.38 -33.14
CA THR A 909 -5.16 -35.76 -32.12
C THR A 909 -4.53 -35.95 -30.75
N ILE A 910 -4.33 -34.84 -30.03
CA ILE A 910 -3.89 -34.81 -28.63
C ILE A 910 -5.04 -34.27 -27.80
N ARG A 911 -5.48 -35.08 -26.85
CA ARG A 911 -6.62 -34.72 -25.98
C ARG A 911 -6.27 -34.94 -24.51
N ASP A 912 -6.64 -33.99 -23.68
CA ASP A 912 -6.52 -34.01 -22.23
C ASP A 912 -7.90 -33.87 -21.57
N ASN A 913 -8.06 -34.35 -20.37
CA ASN A 913 -9.23 -34.13 -19.54
C ASN A 913 -8.97 -33.06 -18.45
N GLY A 914 -8.10 -32.10 -18.75
CA GLY A 914 -7.65 -31.07 -17.83
C GLY A 914 -8.64 -29.93 -17.60
N ILE A 915 -8.09 -28.71 -17.36
CA ILE A 915 -8.88 -27.50 -17.07
C ILE A 915 -9.65 -26.95 -18.28
N GLY A 916 -9.40 -27.43 -19.49
CA GLY A 916 -10.03 -26.90 -20.69
C GLY A 916 -9.68 -25.43 -21.00
N ILE A 917 -10.27 -24.94 -22.10
CA ILE A 917 -10.10 -23.55 -22.59
C ILE A 917 -11.48 -22.92 -22.77
N GLU A 918 -11.65 -21.68 -22.39
CA GLU A 918 -12.91 -20.96 -22.55
C GLU A 918 -13.22 -20.65 -24.03
N ASP A 919 -14.49 -20.75 -24.43
CA ASP A 919 -14.94 -20.45 -25.79
C ASP A 919 -14.57 -19.04 -26.28
N THR A 920 -14.51 -18.08 -25.37
CA THR A 920 -14.16 -16.68 -25.65
C THR A 920 -12.74 -16.49 -26.15
N ILE A 921 -11.83 -17.42 -25.82
CA ILE A 921 -10.40 -17.31 -26.13
C ILE A 921 -9.88 -18.42 -27.07
N ILE A 922 -10.69 -19.45 -27.36
CA ILE A 922 -10.25 -20.60 -28.16
C ILE A 922 -9.74 -20.18 -29.55
N ASN A 923 -10.33 -19.15 -30.16
CA ASN A 923 -9.89 -18.63 -31.46
C ASN A 923 -8.58 -17.84 -31.39
N LYS A 924 -8.14 -17.44 -30.17
CA LYS A 924 -6.93 -16.67 -29.95
C LYS A 924 -5.74 -17.51 -29.48
N VAL A 925 -5.95 -18.79 -29.18
CA VAL A 925 -4.87 -19.65 -28.64
C VAL A 925 -3.69 -19.83 -29.60
N PHE A 926 -3.91 -19.59 -30.89
CA PHE A 926 -2.87 -19.61 -31.90
C PHE A 926 -2.32 -18.23 -32.27
N ASP A 927 -2.74 -17.18 -31.59
CA ASP A 927 -2.16 -15.84 -31.80
C ASP A 927 -0.78 -15.74 -31.14
N PRO A 928 0.18 -15.05 -31.73
CA PRO A 928 1.51 -14.91 -31.16
C PRO A 928 1.46 -14.18 -29.82
N PHE A 929 2.22 -14.69 -28.85
CA PHE A 929 2.29 -14.17 -27.47
C PHE A 929 1.03 -14.33 -26.63
N PHE A 930 0.00 -14.98 -27.14
CA PHE A 930 -1.20 -15.26 -26.36
C PHE A 930 -0.93 -16.40 -25.35
N THR A 931 -1.20 -16.17 -24.07
CA THR A 931 -1.10 -17.15 -22.98
C THR A 931 -2.06 -16.85 -21.85
N THR A 932 -2.63 -17.90 -21.25
CA THR A 932 -3.42 -17.85 -20.04
C THR A 932 -2.64 -18.32 -18.79
N LYS A 933 -1.38 -18.71 -18.98
CA LYS A 933 -0.49 -19.12 -17.88
C LYS A 933 0.07 -17.88 -17.19
N THR A 934 0.36 -18.01 -15.89
CA THR A 934 0.88 -16.88 -15.10
C THR A 934 2.19 -16.33 -15.66
N THR A 935 2.41 -15.03 -15.41
CA THR A 935 3.62 -14.34 -15.89
C THR A 935 4.88 -15.09 -15.45
N GLY A 936 5.62 -15.65 -16.40
CA GLY A 936 6.83 -16.44 -16.15
C GLY A 936 6.69 -17.95 -16.43
N GLU A 937 5.49 -18.51 -16.59
CA GLU A 937 5.28 -19.94 -16.87
C GLU A 937 5.32 -20.27 -18.38
N ALA A 938 4.93 -19.34 -19.26
CA ALA A 938 4.95 -19.58 -20.70
C ALA A 938 5.13 -18.31 -21.54
N SER A 939 5.85 -18.42 -22.67
CA SER A 939 6.08 -17.31 -23.62
C SER A 939 4.90 -16.99 -24.55
N GLY A 940 3.86 -17.83 -24.59
CA GLY A 940 2.72 -17.67 -25.50
C GLY A 940 3.04 -17.89 -26.98
N VAL A 941 4.20 -18.48 -27.30
CA VAL A 941 4.66 -18.67 -28.69
C VAL A 941 4.47 -20.12 -29.20
N GLY A 942 4.37 -21.08 -28.26
CA GLY A 942 4.35 -22.50 -28.62
C GLY A 942 3.24 -22.91 -29.58
N LEU A 943 2.00 -22.54 -29.32
CA LEU A 943 0.86 -22.87 -30.19
C LEU A 943 0.89 -22.10 -31.52
N TYR A 944 1.33 -20.87 -31.53
CA TYR A 944 1.55 -20.11 -32.77
C TYR A 944 2.58 -20.81 -33.66
N LEU A 945 3.74 -21.19 -33.11
CA LEU A 945 4.77 -21.94 -33.88
C LEU A 945 4.27 -23.29 -34.34
N SER A 946 3.49 -23.99 -33.51
CA SER A 946 2.87 -25.25 -33.89
C SER A 946 1.98 -25.10 -35.11
N ARG A 947 1.15 -24.05 -35.19
CA ARG A 947 0.32 -23.76 -36.35
C ARG A 947 1.13 -23.45 -37.59
N GLU A 948 2.13 -22.62 -37.48
CA GLU A 948 3.03 -22.25 -38.57
C GLU A 948 3.76 -23.49 -39.12
N ILE A 949 4.28 -24.34 -38.20
CA ILE A 949 4.97 -25.58 -38.61
C ILE A 949 4.01 -26.50 -39.38
N ILE A 950 2.82 -26.74 -38.86
CA ILE A 950 1.84 -27.61 -39.49
C ILE A 950 1.41 -27.06 -40.88
N GLN A 951 1.18 -25.74 -40.97
CA GLN A 951 0.84 -25.10 -42.24
C GLN A 951 1.97 -25.21 -43.28
N ASN A 952 3.22 -25.03 -42.87
CA ASN A 952 4.38 -25.20 -43.76
C ASN A 952 4.57 -26.66 -44.23
N HIS A 953 3.98 -27.62 -43.54
CA HIS A 953 3.93 -29.04 -43.94
C HIS A 953 2.66 -29.40 -44.72
N GLY A 954 1.90 -28.37 -45.20
CA GLY A 954 0.66 -28.62 -46.00
C GLY A 954 -0.51 -29.13 -45.12
N GLY A 955 -0.42 -28.98 -43.84
CA GLY A 955 -1.42 -29.38 -42.84
C GLY A 955 -2.29 -28.25 -42.34
N ASP A 956 -3.24 -28.59 -41.50
CA ASP A 956 -4.05 -27.63 -40.72
C ASP A 956 -4.18 -28.11 -39.28
N ILE A 957 -4.23 -27.19 -38.33
CA ILE A 957 -4.39 -27.47 -36.89
C ILE A 957 -5.60 -26.76 -36.32
N GLN A 958 -6.38 -27.47 -35.54
CA GLN A 958 -7.60 -26.95 -34.88
C GLN A 958 -7.61 -27.31 -33.41
N ALA A 959 -8.27 -26.49 -32.61
CA ALA A 959 -8.49 -26.71 -31.19
C ALA A 959 -9.99 -26.83 -30.89
N LYS A 960 -10.37 -27.78 -30.06
CA LYS A 960 -11.71 -27.93 -29.48
C LYS A 960 -11.56 -28.10 -27.98
N SER A 961 -12.34 -27.43 -27.21
CA SER A 961 -12.23 -27.51 -25.74
C SER A 961 -13.54 -27.17 -25.07
N VAL A 962 -13.75 -27.73 -23.90
CA VAL A 962 -14.82 -27.35 -22.97
C VAL A 962 -14.16 -27.08 -21.64
N LYS A 963 -14.42 -25.89 -21.11
CA LYS A 963 -13.83 -25.45 -19.85
C LYS A 963 -14.13 -26.46 -18.73
N ASP A 964 -13.12 -26.75 -17.94
CA ASP A 964 -13.13 -27.75 -16.84
C ASP A 964 -13.45 -29.18 -17.23
N GLU A 965 -13.56 -29.50 -18.55
CA GLU A 965 -13.80 -30.88 -19.04
C GLU A 965 -12.61 -31.44 -19.79
N TYR A 966 -12.26 -30.81 -20.94
CA TYR A 966 -11.15 -31.31 -21.79
C TYR A 966 -10.64 -30.24 -22.74
N SER A 967 -9.40 -30.42 -23.27
CA SER A 967 -8.94 -29.79 -24.49
C SER A 967 -8.52 -30.85 -25.51
N GLU A 968 -8.75 -30.55 -26.77
CA GLU A 968 -8.41 -31.43 -27.91
C GLU A 968 -7.78 -30.60 -29.02
N PHE A 969 -6.55 -30.87 -29.32
CA PHE A 969 -5.83 -30.29 -30.45
C PHE A 969 -5.67 -31.35 -31.55
N THR A 970 -6.17 -31.03 -32.73
CA THR A 970 -6.12 -31.91 -33.88
C THR A 970 -5.43 -31.26 -35.05
N PHE A 971 -4.43 -31.91 -35.59
CA PHE A 971 -3.80 -31.47 -36.83
C PHE A 971 -3.77 -32.57 -37.89
N THR A 972 -3.70 -32.12 -39.13
CA THR A 972 -3.66 -33.05 -40.30
C THR A 972 -2.43 -32.79 -41.15
N LEU A 973 -1.84 -33.85 -41.68
CA LEU A 973 -0.71 -33.76 -42.61
C LEU A 973 -0.99 -34.63 -43.85
N PRO A 974 -0.53 -34.24 -45.04
CA PRO A 974 -0.65 -35.08 -46.23
C PRO A 974 0.20 -36.35 -46.12
N ILE A 975 -0.31 -37.48 -46.58
CA ILE A 975 0.41 -38.76 -46.63
C ILE A 975 0.97 -38.89 -48.03
N ASN A 976 2.23 -39.27 -48.14
CA ASN A 976 2.79 -39.74 -49.44
C ASN A 976 2.17 -41.10 -49.80
N LYS A 977 1.41 -41.15 -50.88
CA LYS A 977 1.00 -42.43 -51.44
C LYS A 977 2.26 -43.11 -52.01
N ALA A 978 2.62 -44.28 -51.46
CA ALA A 978 3.64 -45.17 -51.99
C ALA A 978 3.26 -45.67 -53.40
#